data_06937739a387bd8c5256e35c917d409e
#
_entry.id   06937739a387bd8c5256e35c917d409e
#
_cell.length_a   1.000
_cell.length_b   1.000
_cell.length_c   1.000
_cell.angle_alpha   90.00
_cell.angle_beta   90.00
_cell.angle_gamma   90.00
#
_symmetry.space_group_name_H-M   'P 1'
#
loop_
_entity.id
_entity.type
_entity.pdbx_description
1 polymer ?
#
loop_
_entity_poly.entity_id
_entity_poly.type
_entity_poly.pdbx_seq_one_letter_code
_entity_poly.pdbx_strand_id
1 'polypeptide(L)'
;MVYGEETAPRYEYDYNAKGQVARVRDNLLNRTTQSEYDLANRPVRVKTAEAGQHVYTGQVAYDNVYGNLSEFTEKVGENRQEYGTKFGYDDENRPTSLTYSIGATTIGQSTTTIDKLNRTTFSAVKLGSKTFTSEYHFVTGGYGTGSVTNLVASITQPGCNCGYGYDDNGNIASATLNGKWTGYTYDALGQLVQINDHSDTRSGENGTTWKYTYDLGGNILKKERFAYADTTTPLETVTYTYGDANWRDKLTAVNGSTIRYDAIGNPLNDGTWTYTWQNGRQLQKMQKSGVTAEFVYNADGLRVQKTVNGVATKYTLHGKNAVHMTSGTDELHFFYDAQNRPAVVVYNGTAYAYVKSLQGDIVALLNGAGNVVVSYVYDAWGAPIGKSGSMAETLGSVQPFRYRGYVFDEETGLYYLRSRYYNPRWGRFVNADTIVTNNLFLYCLNSPNVQIDSSGCSSTSALFSTVLCDNGGGASRYNRQKAVDYAREWYDDRNNEFYSYSDLSGDCTNFTSQCLYAGGIPMDSDWHSIRTEKNIFKRIFQKPWNWFKNNGYYEWDISRAWQTVSAQYEYIKENYCGGKEIIITSPDEIEAAIANNLIQAGDLLYFKAGTALHHSVIITQVTNNMIYYAGHTDSYFDKPLNEGMETDSVVILHLQE
;
A
#
# COMPACT_ATOMS: atom_id res chain seq x y z
N MET A 1 9.38 12.72 -24.28
CA MET A 1 8.61 13.64 -23.40
C MET A 1 9.49 14.84 -23.12
N VAL A 2 8.99 16.04 -23.38
CA VAL A 2 9.68 17.34 -23.18
C VAL A 2 8.89 18.09 -22.11
N TYR A 3 9.55 18.68 -21.14
CA TYR A 3 8.93 19.41 -20.03
C TYR A 3 9.28 20.91 -20.09
N GLY A 4 8.25 21.75 -20.08
CA GLY A 4 8.43 23.21 -19.99
C GLY A 4 9.22 23.81 -21.17
N GLU A 5 10.28 24.55 -20.86
CA GLU A 5 11.14 25.21 -21.84
C GLU A 5 12.28 24.31 -22.37
N GLU A 6 12.27 23.02 -22.09
CA GLU A 6 13.27 22.09 -22.58
C GLU A 6 13.23 21.99 -24.10
N THR A 7 14.38 22.11 -24.74
CA THR A 7 14.54 22.05 -26.22
C THR A 7 14.74 20.62 -26.74
N ALA A 8 14.96 19.63 -25.84
CA ALA A 8 15.17 18.24 -26.17
C ALA A 8 14.33 17.34 -25.21
N PRO A 9 13.87 16.17 -25.68
CA PRO A 9 13.11 15.26 -24.81
C PRO A 9 14.02 14.71 -23.70
N ARG A 10 13.54 14.79 -22.46
CA ARG A 10 14.21 14.15 -21.33
C ARG A 10 14.12 12.64 -21.43
N TYR A 11 12.92 12.11 -21.76
CA TYR A 11 12.67 10.68 -21.91
C TYR A 11 12.27 10.33 -23.35
N GLU A 12 12.90 9.27 -23.86
CA GLU A 12 12.57 8.67 -25.16
C GLU A 12 12.15 7.22 -24.91
N TYR A 13 11.09 6.79 -25.60
CA TYR A 13 10.51 5.46 -25.45
C TYR A 13 10.51 4.71 -26.77
N ASP A 14 10.95 3.45 -26.74
CA ASP A 14 10.75 2.51 -27.83
C ASP A 14 9.79 1.41 -27.35
N TYR A 15 8.95 0.97 -28.24
CA TYR A 15 7.94 -0.04 -27.99
C TYR A 15 8.22 -1.30 -28.82
N ASN A 16 7.87 -2.47 -28.27
CA ASN A 16 7.88 -3.71 -29.05
C ASN A 16 6.66 -3.81 -29.96
N ALA A 17 6.57 -4.87 -30.77
CA ALA A 17 5.45 -5.10 -31.69
C ALA A 17 4.07 -5.26 -31.01
N LYS A 18 4.03 -5.49 -29.70
CA LYS A 18 2.81 -5.61 -28.89
C LYS A 18 2.45 -4.28 -28.19
N GLY A 19 3.19 -3.19 -28.42
CA GLY A 19 2.95 -1.89 -27.80
C GLY A 19 3.52 -1.73 -26.39
N GLN A 20 4.28 -2.70 -25.87
CA GLN A 20 4.91 -2.63 -24.55
C GLN A 20 6.22 -1.84 -24.64
N VAL A 21 6.55 -1.10 -23.57
CA VAL A 21 7.79 -0.30 -23.48
C VAL A 21 9.00 -1.25 -23.47
N ALA A 22 9.72 -1.31 -24.59
CA ALA A 22 10.92 -2.15 -24.73
C ALA A 22 12.19 -1.41 -24.27
N ARG A 23 12.22 -0.08 -24.39
CA ARG A 23 13.36 0.73 -23.98
C ARG A 23 12.91 2.11 -23.53
N VAL A 24 13.51 2.59 -22.43
CA VAL A 24 13.42 3.99 -21.99
C VAL A 24 14.84 4.56 -21.96
N ARG A 25 15.06 5.70 -22.62
CA ARG A 25 16.28 6.47 -22.50
C ARG A 25 16.01 7.73 -21.68
N ASP A 26 16.77 7.92 -20.61
CA ASP A 26 16.81 9.14 -19.80
C ASP A 26 18.05 9.95 -20.20
N ASN A 27 17.83 11.02 -20.94
CA ASN A 27 18.91 11.85 -21.49
C ASN A 27 19.60 12.69 -20.41
N LEU A 28 18.90 13.01 -19.30
CA LEU A 28 19.49 13.72 -18.17
C LEU A 28 20.52 12.87 -17.42
N LEU A 29 20.20 11.61 -17.17
CA LEU A 29 21.07 10.66 -16.47
C LEU A 29 22.02 9.92 -17.41
N ASN A 30 21.90 10.13 -18.73
CA ASN A 30 22.55 9.29 -19.73
C ASN A 30 22.35 7.79 -19.46
N ARG A 31 21.11 7.45 -19.07
CA ARG A 31 20.69 6.10 -18.65
C ARG A 31 19.74 5.51 -19.67
N THR A 32 19.95 4.22 -19.96
CA THR A 32 19.06 3.44 -20.82
C THR A 32 18.57 2.23 -20.03
N THR A 33 17.25 2.04 -19.96
CA THR A 33 16.61 0.85 -19.40
C THR A 33 15.90 0.08 -20.50
N GLN A 34 16.19 -1.22 -20.62
CA GLN A 34 15.60 -2.14 -21.58
C GLN A 34 14.79 -3.20 -20.84
N SER A 35 13.58 -3.49 -21.34
CA SER A 35 12.67 -4.52 -20.79
C SER A 35 12.40 -5.59 -21.83
N GLU A 36 12.48 -6.86 -21.39
CA GLU A 36 12.14 -8.03 -22.19
C GLU A 36 10.90 -8.70 -21.54
N TYR A 37 10.02 -9.23 -22.40
CA TYR A 37 8.73 -9.82 -21.97
C TYR A 37 8.62 -11.25 -22.50
N ASP A 38 7.90 -12.13 -21.79
CA ASP A 38 7.56 -13.46 -22.24
C ASP A 38 6.34 -13.45 -23.20
N LEU A 39 5.91 -14.65 -23.63
CA LEU A 39 4.75 -14.79 -24.50
C LEU A 39 3.43 -14.40 -23.82
N ALA A 40 3.36 -14.49 -22.49
CA ALA A 40 2.22 -14.08 -21.67
C ALA A 40 2.25 -12.57 -21.32
N ASN A 41 3.14 -11.79 -21.93
CA ASN A 41 3.32 -10.35 -21.75
C ASN A 41 3.86 -9.95 -20.35
N ARG A 42 4.40 -10.89 -19.57
CA ARG A 42 5.01 -10.61 -18.27
C ARG A 42 6.45 -10.16 -18.44
N PRO A 43 6.94 -9.17 -17.66
CA PRO A 43 8.35 -8.77 -17.71
C PRO A 43 9.23 -9.92 -17.19
N VAL A 44 10.23 -10.32 -17.97
CA VAL A 44 11.18 -11.36 -17.58
C VAL A 44 12.60 -10.86 -17.38
N ARG A 45 12.93 -9.72 -17.96
CA ARG A 45 14.24 -9.11 -17.76
C ARG A 45 14.20 -7.61 -17.91
N VAL A 46 14.94 -6.94 -17.04
CA VAL A 46 15.22 -5.51 -17.11
C VAL A 46 16.73 -5.30 -17.08
N LYS A 47 17.27 -4.54 -18.04
CA LYS A 47 18.68 -4.15 -18.08
C LYS A 47 18.81 -2.65 -18.04
N THR A 48 19.68 -2.12 -17.18
CA THR A 48 19.98 -0.69 -17.12
C THR A 48 21.47 -0.47 -17.39
N ALA A 49 21.76 0.47 -18.30
CA ALA A 49 23.08 1.00 -18.56
C ALA A 49 23.10 2.50 -18.25
N GLU A 50 24.19 3.00 -17.68
CA GLU A 50 24.43 4.42 -17.41
C GLU A 50 25.75 4.83 -18.10
N ALA A 51 25.71 5.93 -18.85
CA ALA A 51 26.84 6.37 -19.70
C ALA A 51 27.44 5.25 -20.58
N GLY A 52 26.58 4.34 -21.06
CA GLY A 52 26.99 3.19 -21.87
C GLY A 52 27.53 2.01 -21.06
N GLN A 53 27.78 2.16 -19.76
CA GLN A 53 28.23 1.07 -18.89
C GLN A 53 27.02 0.35 -18.28
N HIS A 54 27.08 -0.98 -18.29
CA HIS A 54 26.02 -1.80 -17.70
C HIS A 54 26.06 -1.76 -16.19
N VAL A 55 24.98 -1.28 -15.54
CA VAL A 55 24.92 -1.06 -14.08
C VAL A 55 23.95 -2.01 -13.36
N TYR A 56 22.94 -2.57 -14.06
CA TYR A 56 21.94 -3.44 -13.45
C TYR A 56 21.32 -4.42 -14.44
N THR A 57 21.09 -5.64 -14.00
CA THR A 57 20.15 -6.60 -14.65
C THR A 57 19.27 -7.21 -13.57
N GLY A 58 17.95 -7.08 -13.72
CA GLY A 58 16.97 -7.90 -13.02
C GLY A 58 16.40 -8.93 -13.96
N GLN A 59 16.31 -10.19 -13.52
CA GLN A 59 15.73 -11.30 -14.27
C GLN A 59 14.73 -12.03 -13.41
N VAL A 60 13.55 -12.27 -13.97
CA VAL A 60 12.43 -12.93 -13.32
C VAL A 60 12.15 -14.26 -13.99
N ALA A 61 11.95 -15.32 -13.20
CA ALA A 61 11.44 -16.59 -13.66
C ALA A 61 10.07 -16.88 -13.03
N TYR A 62 9.21 -17.54 -13.78
CA TYR A 62 7.89 -17.97 -13.35
C TYR A 62 7.80 -19.50 -13.37
N ASP A 63 7.02 -20.09 -12.46
CA ASP A 63 6.73 -21.51 -12.51
C ASP A 63 5.83 -21.85 -13.73
N ASN A 64 5.90 -23.11 -14.17
CA ASN A 64 5.16 -23.55 -15.35
C ASN A 64 3.73 -24.06 -15.04
N VAL A 65 3.36 -24.15 -13.77
CA VAL A 65 2.08 -24.74 -13.34
C VAL A 65 1.04 -23.63 -13.11
N TYR A 66 1.38 -22.69 -12.23
CA TYR A 66 0.48 -21.61 -11.85
C TYR A 66 0.94 -20.24 -12.40
N GLY A 67 2.14 -20.20 -13.00
CA GLY A 67 2.74 -18.97 -13.51
C GLY A 67 3.17 -17.99 -12.42
N ASN A 68 3.39 -18.47 -11.18
CA ASN A 68 3.87 -17.66 -10.09
C ASN A 68 5.33 -17.29 -10.25
N LEU A 69 5.73 -16.22 -9.58
CA LEU A 69 7.12 -15.82 -9.48
C LEU A 69 7.95 -16.91 -8.76
N SER A 70 8.81 -17.63 -9.46
CA SER A 70 9.62 -18.69 -8.87
C SER A 70 11.00 -18.22 -8.42
N GLU A 71 11.60 -17.30 -9.18
CA GLU A 71 12.92 -16.77 -8.88
C GLU A 71 13.08 -15.36 -9.41
N PHE A 72 13.76 -14.52 -8.63
CA PHE A 72 14.22 -13.21 -9.02
C PHE A 72 15.73 -13.15 -8.84
N THR A 73 16.47 -12.86 -9.91
CA THR A 73 17.93 -12.75 -9.90
C THR A 73 18.34 -11.34 -10.31
N GLU A 74 19.28 -10.77 -9.60
CA GLU A 74 19.78 -9.43 -9.84
C GLU A 74 21.30 -9.43 -9.98
N LYS A 75 21.81 -8.64 -10.94
CA LYS A 75 23.24 -8.36 -11.09
C LYS A 75 23.46 -6.88 -11.01
N VAL A 76 24.26 -6.45 -10.05
CA VAL A 76 24.47 -5.04 -9.73
C VAL A 76 25.95 -4.68 -9.82
N GLY A 77 26.23 -3.48 -10.32
CA GLY A 77 27.56 -2.91 -10.43
C GLY A 77 28.42 -3.51 -11.54
N GLU A 78 29.62 -2.94 -11.69
CA GLU A 78 30.61 -3.37 -12.70
C GLU A 78 31.11 -4.80 -12.47
N ASN A 79 31.33 -5.17 -11.21
CA ASN A 79 31.73 -6.52 -10.80
C ASN A 79 30.61 -7.54 -10.86
N ARG A 80 29.38 -7.09 -11.20
CA ARG A 80 28.18 -7.92 -11.39
C ARG A 80 27.94 -8.90 -10.25
N GLN A 81 27.99 -8.39 -9.01
CA GLN A 81 27.57 -9.17 -7.86
C GLN A 81 26.14 -9.65 -8.11
N GLU A 82 25.95 -10.95 -8.01
CA GLU A 82 24.64 -11.58 -8.20
C GLU A 82 23.93 -11.73 -6.85
N TYR A 83 22.66 -11.34 -6.82
CA TYR A 83 21.75 -11.55 -5.71
C TYR A 83 20.54 -12.33 -6.20
N GLY A 84 20.05 -13.27 -5.42
CA GLY A 84 18.93 -14.14 -5.80
C GLY A 84 17.88 -14.21 -4.72
N THR A 85 16.60 -14.25 -5.14
CA THR A 85 15.45 -14.55 -4.29
C THR A 85 14.65 -15.68 -4.94
N LYS A 86 14.48 -16.81 -4.25
CA LYS A 86 13.60 -17.91 -4.68
C LYS A 86 12.35 -17.90 -3.84
N PHE A 87 11.20 -18.09 -4.49
CA PHE A 87 9.89 -18.03 -3.89
C PHE A 87 9.32 -19.43 -3.69
N GLY A 88 8.72 -19.68 -2.53
CA GLY A 88 7.96 -20.89 -2.22
C GLY A 88 6.54 -20.48 -1.77
N TYR A 89 5.58 -21.31 -2.13
CA TYR A 89 4.15 -21.07 -1.96
C TYR A 89 3.52 -22.17 -1.11
N ASP A 90 2.41 -21.87 -0.47
CA ASP A 90 1.56 -22.87 0.19
C ASP A 90 0.52 -23.47 -0.80
N ASP A 91 -0.32 -24.37 -0.29
CA ASP A 91 -1.34 -25.07 -1.09
C ASP A 91 -2.45 -24.11 -1.59
N GLU A 92 -2.63 -22.96 -0.95
CA GLU A 92 -3.54 -21.88 -1.38
C GLU A 92 -2.85 -20.88 -2.33
N ASN A 93 -1.63 -21.21 -2.80
CA ASN A 93 -0.87 -20.39 -3.74
C ASN A 93 -0.42 -19.02 -3.20
N ARG A 94 -0.28 -18.90 -1.87
CA ARG A 94 0.23 -17.69 -1.22
C ARG A 94 1.75 -17.79 -1.04
N PRO A 95 2.55 -16.73 -1.29
CA PRO A 95 3.98 -16.77 -1.06
C PRO A 95 4.26 -16.88 0.45
N THR A 96 4.88 -17.97 0.88
CA THR A 96 5.16 -18.25 2.30
C THR A 96 6.64 -18.41 2.62
N SER A 97 7.49 -18.57 1.63
CA SER A 97 8.93 -18.64 1.85
C SER A 97 9.73 -17.95 0.75
N LEU A 98 10.78 -17.22 1.15
CA LEU A 98 11.73 -16.59 0.25
C LEU A 98 13.14 -16.92 0.70
N THR A 99 13.95 -17.50 -0.21
CA THR A 99 15.36 -17.83 0.05
C THR A 99 16.25 -16.84 -0.65
N TYR A 100 17.20 -16.24 0.11
CA TYR A 100 18.10 -15.19 -0.36
C TYR A 100 19.51 -15.72 -0.58
N SER A 101 20.13 -15.29 -1.69
CA SER A 101 21.50 -15.71 -2.02
C SER A 101 22.36 -14.54 -2.51
N ILE A 102 23.67 -14.70 -2.34
CA ILE A 102 24.72 -13.88 -2.96
C ILE A 102 25.59 -14.83 -3.78
N GLY A 103 25.56 -14.70 -5.11
CA GLY A 103 26.10 -15.69 -6.01
C GLY A 103 25.45 -17.06 -5.75
N ALA A 104 26.26 -18.11 -5.63
CA ALA A 104 25.79 -19.46 -5.32
C ALA A 104 25.52 -19.71 -3.81
N THR A 105 25.82 -18.73 -2.93
CA THR A 105 25.74 -18.92 -1.49
C THR A 105 24.40 -18.43 -0.94
N THR A 106 23.61 -19.32 -0.33
CA THR A 106 22.43 -18.94 0.43
C THR A 106 22.86 -18.21 1.71
N ILE A 107 22.40 -16.97 1.87
CA ILE A 107 22.70 -16.13 3.03
C ILE A 107 21.57 -16.09 4.06
N GLY A 108 20.34 -16.37 3.63
CA GLY A 108 19.18 -16.29 4.50
C GLY A 108 17.89 -16.80 3.86
N GLN A 109 16.86 -16.82 4.68
CA GLN A 109 15.50 -17.18 4.27
C GLN A 109 14.49 -16.42 5.13
N SER A 110 13.40 -15.97 4.54
CA SER A 110 12.20 -15.60 5.30
C SER A 110 11.11 -16.62 5.11
N THR A 111 10.34 -16.89 6.16
CA THR A 111 9.16 -17.77 6.13
C THR A 111 8.01 -17.10 6.83
N THR A 112 6.78 -17.38 6.39
CA THR A 112 5.55 -16.88 6.97
C THR A 112 4.55 -18.01 7.05
N THR A 113 3.89 -18.19 8.21
CA THR A 113 2.77 -19.12 8.37
C THR A 113 1.49 -18.30 8.43
N ILE A 114 0.55 -18.67 7.57
CA ILE A 114 -0.75 -18.00 7.42
C ILE A 114 -1.83 -19.02 7.80
N ASP A 115 -2.75 -18.65 8.69
CA ASP A 115 -3.84 -19.50 9.13
C ASP A 115 -5.02 -19.53 8.12
N LYS A 116 -6.06 -20.31 8.44
CA LYS A 116 -7.26 -20.43 7.61
C LYS A 116 -8.10 -19.14 7.53
N LEU A 117 -7.89 -18.19 8.43
CA LEU A 117 -8.49 -16.86 8.42
C LEU A 117 -7.62 -15.82 7.69
N ASN A 118 -6.61 -16.31 6.94
CA ASN A 118 -5.65 -15.49 6.19
C ASN A 118 -4.81 -14.53 7.05
N ARG A 119 -4.56 -14.89 8.34
CA ARG A 119 -3.76 -14.08 9.27
C ARG A 119 -2.36 -14.65 9.38
N THR A 120 -1.34 -13.79 9.43
CA THR A 120 0.02 -14.21 9.75
C THR A 120 0.11 -14.59 11.24
N THR A 121 0.34 -15.86 11.54
CA THR A 121 0.50 -16.36 12.90
C THR A 121 1.97 -16.47 13.32
N PHE A 122 2.84 -16.62 12.34
CA PHE A 122 4.27 -16.79 12.57
C PHE A 122 5.05 -16.25 11.36
N SER A 123 6.16 -15.60 11.62
CA SER A 123 7.16 -15.30 10.61
C SER A 123 8.57 -15.55 11.15
N ALA A 124 9.50 -15.87 10.28
CA ALA A 124 10.91 -16.05 10.67
C ALA A 124 11.85 -15.50 9.60
N VAL A 125 12.98 -14.97 10.05
CA VAL A 125 14.13 -14.65 9.20
C VAL A 125 15.31 -15.49 9.68
N LYS A 126 15.89 -16.29 8.78
CA LYS A 126 17.10 -17.06 9.02
C LYS A 126 18.28 -16.33 8.38
N LEU A 127 19.36 -16.14 9.14
CA LEU A 127 20.65 -15.67 8.64
C LEU A 127 21.74 -16.66 9.07
N GLY A 128 22.41 -17.27 8.11
CA GLY A 128 23.38 -18.34 8.39
C GLY A 128 22.73 -19.49 9.17
N SER A 129 23.24 -19.76 10.38
CA SER A 129 22.70 -20.80 11.27
C SER A 129 21.62 -20.34 12.25
N LYS A 130 21.36 -19.04 12.36
CA LYS A 130 20.40 -18.46 13.33
C LYS A 130 19.07 -18.17 12.67
N THR A 131 17.98 -18.45 13.40
CA THR A 131 16.61 -18.14 13.00
C THR A 131 16.00 -17.17 14.01
N PHE A 132 15.44 -16.08 13.54
CA PHE A 132 14.77 -15.04 14.30
C PHE A 132 13.28 -15.15 14.03
N THR A 133 12.51 -15.50 15.05
CA THR A 133 11.09 -15.78 14.95
C THR A 133 10.26 -14.61 15.45
N SER A 134 9.14 -14.34 14.80
CA SER A 134 8.10 -13.42 15.25
C SER A 134 6.79 -14.20 15.36
N GLU A 135 6.24 -14.31 16.58
CA GLU A 135 4.99 -15.00 16.87
C GLU A 135 3.90 -13.97 17.12
N TYR A 136 2.78 -14.12 16.41
CA TYR A 136 1.64 -13.21 16.47
C TYR A 136 0.52 -13.82 17.29
N HIS A 137 0.11 -13.14 18.35
CA HIS A 137 -1.02 -13.51 19.20
C HIS A 137 -2.17 -12.55 18.95
N PHE A 138 -3.39 -13.08 18.82
CA PHE A 138 -4.56 -12.28 18.46
C PHE A 138 -5.46 -12.06 19.68
N VAL A 139 -6.20 -10.94 19.67
CA VAL A 139 -7.21 -10.64 20.69
C VAL A 139 -8.32 -11.69 20.58
N THR A 140 -8.70 -12.29 21.72
CA THR A 140 -9.83 -13.21 21.80
C THR A 140 -11.14 -12.45 21.70
N GLY A 141 -12.10 -12.94 20.90
CA GLY A 141 -13.43 -12.34 20.81
C GLY A 141 -14.24 -12.55 22.10
N GLY A 142 -15.11 -11.61 22.44
CA GLY A 142 -15.94 -11.63 23.64
C GLY A 142 -17.10 -12.64 23.62
N TYR A 143 -17.33 -13.37 22.51
CA TYR A 143 -18.44 -14.31 22.33
C TYR A 143 -17.95 -15.77 22.37
N GLY A 144 -17.88 -16.34 23.56
CA GLY A 144 -17.60 -17.76 23.76
C GLY A 144 -16.11 -18.15 23.72
N THR A 145 -15.83 -19.37 24.26
CA THR A 145 -14.47 -19.94 24.24
C THR A 145 -14.07 -20.31 22.80
N GLY A 146 -13.04 -19.63 22.28
CA GLY A 146 -12.45 -19.94 20.97
C GLY A 146 -12.76 -18.94 19.86
N SER A 147 -13.57 -17.89 20.11
CA SER A 147 -13.69 -16.78 19.15
C SER A 147 -12.40 -15.96 19.13
N VAL A 148 -11.88 -15.68 17.94
CA VAL A 148 -10.67 -14.87 17.71
C VAL A 148 -10.98 -13.74 16.75
N THR A 149 -10.29 -12.63 16.93
CA THR A 149 -10.39 -11.45 16.05
C THR A 149 -9.22 -11.40 15.09
N ASN A 150 -9.22 -10.45 14.15
CA ASN A 150 -8.06 -10.13 13.31
C ASN A 150 -7.10 -9.14 13.98
N LEU A 151 -7.39 -8.70 15.21
CA LEU A 151 -6.59 -7.73 15.93
C LEU A 151 -5.41 -8.44 16.63
N VAL A 152 -4.20 -8.00 16.38
CA VAL A 152 -2.98 -8.54 16.99
C VAL A 152 -2.86 -8.03 18.43
N ALA A 153 -2.89 -8.90 19.41
CA ALA A 153 -2.68 -8.56 20.82
C ALA A 153 -1.20 -8.37 21.16
N SER A 154 -0.32 -9.20 20.56
CA SER A 154 1.12 -9.07 20.77
C SER A 154 1.94 -9.72 19.65
N ILE A 155 3.19 -9.28 19.54
CA ILE A 155 4.24 -9.91 18.71
C ILE A 155 5.42 -10.18 19.62
N THR A 156 5.79 -11.46 19.75
CA THR A 156 6.99 -11.90 20.47
C THR A 156 8.10 -12.13 19.46
N GLN A 157 9.18 -11.35 19.54
CA GLN A 157 10.29 -11.44 18.59
C GLN A 157 11.61 -10.92 19.18
N PRO A 158 12.77 -11.36 18.67
CA PRO A 158 14.06 -10.83 19.06
C PRO A 158 14.16 -9.34 18.78
N GLY A 159 14.71 -8.59 19.73
CA GLY A 159 14.97 -7.15 19.59
C GLY A 159 13.78 -6.25 19.82
N CYS A 160 12.52 -6.76 19.74
CA CYS A 160 11.33 -5.98 20.04
C CYS A 160 10.14 -6.85 20.39
N ASN A 161 9.75 -6.92 21.66
CA ASN A 161 8.47 -7.45 22.06
C ASN A 161 7.42 -6.33 22.00
N CYS A 162 6.34 -6.58 21.26
CA CYS A 162 5.26 -5.61 21.06
C CYS A 162 3.96 -6.12 21.67
N GLY A 163 3.20 -5.24 22.34
CA GLY A 163 1.84 -5.50 22.81
C GLY A 163 0.91 -4.40 22.33
N TYR A 164 -0.37 -4.72 22.09
CA TYR A 164 -1.37 -3.78 21.57
C TYR A 164 -2.70 -3.95 22.31
N GLY A 165 -3.31 -2.84 22.70
CA GLY A 165 -4.67 -2.74 23.19
C GLY A 165 -5.50 -1.88 22.27
N TYR A 166 -6.80 -2.17 22.18
CA TYR A 166 -7.70 -1.51 21.22
C TYR A 166 -8.88 -0.87 21.96
N ASP A 167 -9.42 0.20 21.38
CA ASP A 167 -10.69 0.77 21.79
C ASP A 167 -11.87 0.02 21.14
N ASP A 168 -13.11 0.41 21.48
CA ASP A 168 -14.34 -0.21 20.97
C ASP A 168 -14.55 0.04 19.46
N ASN A 169 -13.81 0.96 18.86
CA ASN A 169 -13.82 1.23 17.41
C ASN A 169 -12.72 0.47 16.66
N GLY A 170 -11.90 -0.33 17.38
CA GLY A 170 -10.79 -1.07 16.81
C GLY A 170 -9.53 -0.24 16.57
N ASN A 171 -9.46 1.01 17.06
CA ASN A 171 -8.23 1.78 17.00
C ASN A 171 -7.24 1.28 18.07
N ILE A 172 -5.93 1.38 17.81
CA ILE A 172 -4.92 1.08 18.82
C ILE A 172 -5.01 2.11 19.95
N ALA A 173 -5.58 1.73 21.10
CA ALA A 173 -5.66 2.58 22.28
C ALA A 173 -4.37 2.53 23.11
N SER A 174 -3.58 1.47 22.99
CA SER A 174 -2.25 1.38 23.60
C SER A 174 -1.29 0.49 22.83
N ALA A 175 -0.02 0.80 22.93
CA ALA A 175 1.08 -0.05 22.46
C ALA A 175 2.15 -0.18 23.54
N THR A 176 2.80 -1.34 23.58
CA THR A 176 4.00 -1.56 24.40
C THR A 176 5.13 -2.04 23.51
N LEU A 177 6.27 -1.36 23.56
CA LEU A 177 7.48 -1.75 22.87
C LEU A 177 8.61 -1.95 23.88
N ASN A 178 9.10 -3.19 24.01
CA ASN A 178 10.13 -3.57 24.98
C ASN A 178 9.83 -3.09 26.42
N GLY A 179 8.56 -3.20 26.86
CA GLY A 179 8.10 -2.78 28.18
C GLY A 179 7.84 -1.27 28.32
N LYS A 180 8.08 -0.46 27.29
CA LYS A 180 7.71 0.96 27.25
C LYS A 180 6.30 1.10 26.72
N TRP A 181 5.39 1.61 27.55
CA TRP A 181 3.97 1.76 27.24
C TRP A 181 3.69 3.13 26.61
N THR A 182 2.82 3.15 25.62
CA THR A 182 2.28 4.36 24.99
C THR A 182 0.76 4.23 24.91
N GLY A 183 0.03 5.21 25.41
CA GLY A 183 -1.43 5.28 25.31
C GLY A 183 -1.88 6.34 24.32
N TYR A 184 -2.96 6.06 23.61
CA TYR A 184 -3.52 6.90 22.55
C TYR A 184 -4.99 7.20 22.83
N THR A 185 -5.41 8.44 22.57
CA THR A 185 -6.81 8.87 22.66
C THR A 185 -7.23 9.52 21.36
N TYR A 186 -8.41 9.19 20.89
CA TYR A 186 -8.97 9.67 19.65
C TYR A 186 -10.23 10.50 19.90
N ASP A 187 -10.55 11.39 18.96
CA ASP A 187 -11.82 12.08 18.93
C ASP A 187 -12.91 11.25 18.24
N ALA A 188 -14.12 11.81 18.13
CA ALA A 188 -15.24 11.14 17.48
C ALA A 188 -15.07 10.91 15.95
N LEU A 189 -14.07 11.53 15.33
CA LEU A 189 -13.70 11.35 13.91
C LEU A 189 -12.54 10.34 13.75
N GLY A 190 -12.05 9.74 14.86
CA GLY A 190 -10.91 8.84 14.86
C GLY A 190 -9.56 9.56 14.75
N GLN A 191 -9.51 10.88 14.92
CA GLN A 191 -8.25 11.64 14.90
C GLN A 191 -7.53 11.51 16.23
N LEU A 192 -6.22 11.36 16.22
CA LEU A 192 -5.38 11.23 17.41
C LEU A 192 -5.28 12.57 18.16
N VAL A 193 -5.90 12.66 19.35
CA VAL A 193 -5.93 13.90 20.14
C VAL A 193 -4.98 13.94 21.33
N GLN A 194 -4.60 12.76 21.88
CA GLN A 194 -3.64 12.69 22.97
C GLN A 194 -2.77 11.44 22.90
N ILE A 195 -1.52 11.59 23.31
CA ILE A 195 -0.54 10.52 23.46
C ILE A 195 0.09 10.63 24.85
N ASN A 196 0.17 9.51 25.58
CA ASN A 196 0.98 9.39 26.79
C ASN A 196 2.08 8.36 26.50
N ASP A 197 3.32 8.79 26.37
CA ASP A 197 4.42 7.96 25.86
C ASP A 197 5.58 7.88 26.84
N HIS A 198 5.79 6.68 27.43
CA HIS A 198 6.95 6.41 28.29
C HIS A 198 8.28 6.24 27.53
N SER A 199 8.23 6.08 26.21
CA SER A 199 9.45 5.97 25.39
C SER A 199 10.02 7.34 25.02
N ASP A 200 9.17 8.36 25.00
CA ASP A 200 9.54 9.75 24.70
C ASP A 200 10.00 10.50 25.96
N THR A 201 11.29 10.55 26.19
CA THR A 201 11.88 11.17 27.39
C THR A 201 12.18 12.67 27.24
N ARG A 202 11.69 13.32 26.19
CA ARG A 202 11.91 14.77 25.95
C ARG A 202 11.33 15.67 27.04
N SER A 203 10.37 15.18 27.82
CA SER A 203 9.77 15.90 28.95
C SER A 203 10.22 15.38 30.34
N GLY A 204 11.15 14.42 30.38
CA GLY A 204 11.68 13.79 31.59
C GLY A 204 11.68 12.27 31.51
N GLU A 205 12.32 11.62 32.50
CA GLU A 205 12.50 10.16 32.51
C GLU A 205 11.20 9.36 32.55
N ASN A 206 10.11 9.95 33.08
CA ASN A 206 8.79 9.29 33.17
C ASN A 206 8.05 9.25 31.82
N GLY A 207 8.55 9.99 30.81
CA GLY A 207 7.90 10.07 29.51
C GLY A 207 7.32 11.45 29.19
N THR A 208 6.51 11.52 28.13
CA THR A 208 5.95 12.75 27.57
C THR A 208 4.48 12.56 27.29
N THR A 209 3.69 13.63 27.51
CA THR A 209 2.31 13.72 27.02
C THR A 209 2.25 14.73 25.87
N TRP A 210 1.59 14.35 24.78
CA TRP A 210 1.29 15.21 23.64
C TRP A 210 -0.21 15.39 23.47
N LYS A 211 -0.64 16.62 23.13
CA LYS A 211 -2.02 16.93 22.74
C LYS A 211 -2.06 17.59 21.38
N TYR A 212 -3.13 17.29 20.64
CA TYR A 212 -3.38 17.83 19.30
C TYR A 212 -4.76 18.44 19.26
N THR A 213 -4.87 19.58 18.60
CA THR A 213 -6.15 20.27 18.36
C THR A 213 -6.31 20.44 16.86
N TYR A 214 -7.50 20.15 16.35
CA TYR A 214 -7.83 20.16 14.92
C TYR A 214 -8.95 21.15 14.65
N ASP A 215 -9.03 21.66 13.40
CA ASP A 215 -10.23 22.29 12.88
C ASP A 215 -11.19 21.25 12.28
N LEU A 216 -12.35 21.70 11.77
CA LEU A 216 -13.37 20.84 11.16
C LEU A 216 -12.91 20.18 9.84
N GLY A 217 -11.86 20.69 9.21
CA GLY A 217 -11.24 20.14 8.00
C GLY A 217 -10.12 19.15 8.28
N GLY A 218 -9.86 18.83 9.57
CA GLY A 218 -8.77 17.95 9.99
C GLY A 218 -7.39 18.61 9.96
N ASN A 219 -7.30 19.93 9.89
CA ASN A 219 -6.01 20.61 9.99
C ASN A 219 -5.56 20.68 11.45
N ILE A 220 -4.31 20.33 11.73
CA ILE A 220 -3.70 20.46 13.05
C ILE A 220 -3.56 21.96 13.35
N LEU A 221 -4.25 22.48 14.38
CA LEU A 221 -4.14 23.88 14.83
C LEU A 221 -3.05 24.06 15.88
N LYS A 222 -2.90 23.03 16.74
CA LYS A 222 -1.94 23.04 17.85
C LYS A 222 -1.40 21.66 18.12
N LYS A 223 -0.12 21.60 18.48
CA LYS A 223 0.57 20.46 19.06
C LYS A 223 1.24 20.92 20.33
N GLU A 224 0.87 20.33 21.48
CA GLU A 224 1.33 20.74 22.80
C GLU A 224 2.03 19.58 23.51
N ARG A 225 3.21 19.83 24.06
CA ARG A 225 4.01 18.87 24.82
C ARG A 225 3.95 19.21 26.31
N PHE A 226 3.71 18.20 27.13
CA PHE A 226 3.59 18.29 28.58
C PHE A 226 4.54 17.31 29.25
N ALA A 227 4.74 17.48 30.56
CA ALA A 227 5.26 16.41 31.41
C ALA A 227 4.30 15.20 31.33
N TYR A 228 4.82 13.99 31.59
CA TYR A 228 4.01 12.79 31.50
C TYR A 228 2.77 12.87 32.40
N ALA A 229 1.60 12.57 31.82
CA ALA A 229 0.27 12.65 32.43
C ALA A 229 -0.17 14.05 32.91
N ASP A 230 0.63 15.08 32.75
CA ASP A 230 0.19 16.48 32.90
C ASP A 230 -0.55 16.91 31.63
N THR A 231 -1.59 17.72 31.78
CA THR A 231 -2.38 18.26 30.67
C THR A 231 -2.74 19.74 30.88
N THR A 232 -2.13 20.37 31.88
CA THR A 232 -2.46 21.74 32.33
C THR A 232 -1.42 22.78 31.90
N THR A 233 -0.14 22.43 32.00
CA THR A 233 0.96 23.37 31.74
C THR A 233 1.84 22.85 30.60
N PRO A 234 1.66 23.33 29.36
CA PRO A 234 2.49 22.90 28.26
C PRO A 234 3.95 23.37 28.44
N LEU A 235 4.89 22.44 28.22
CA LEU A 235 6.32 22.72 28.14
C LEU A 235 6.71 23.31 26.78
N GLU A 236 5.93 22.99 25.76
CA GLU A 236 6.09 23.46 24.39
C GLU A 236 4.75 23.54 23.69
N THR A 237 4.55 24.58 22.90
CA THR A 237 3.36 24.71 22.04
C THR A 237 3.82 25.05 20.63
N VAL A 238 3.43 24.22 19.67
CA VAL A 238 3.59 24.46 18.24
C VAL A 238 2.24 24.91 17.69
N THR A 239 2.19 26.09 17.06
CA THR A 239 0.98 26.63 16.45
C THR A 239 1.04 26.56 14.94
N TYR A 240 -0.08 26.24 14.31
CA TYR A 240 -0.24 26.09 12.87
C TYR A 240 -1.26 27.10 12.36
N THR A 241 -0.94 27.79 11.28
CA THR A 241 -1.81 28.83 10.69
C THR A 241 -2.18 28.46 9.26
N TYR A 242 -3.47 28.57 8.95
CA TYR A 242 -4.06 28.32 7.64
C TYR A 242 -4.72 29.59 7.14
N GLY A 243 -3.91 30.54 6.64
CA GLY A 243 -4.34 31.90 6.30
C GLY A 243 -4.78 32.11 4.86
N ASP A 244 -4.78 31.05 4.00
CA ASP A 244 -5.23 31.16 2.62
C ASP A 244 -6.75 31.06 2.53
N ALA A 245 -7.41 32.13 2.09
CA ALA A 245 -8.86 32.20 2.01
C ALA A 245 -9.47 31.24 0.96
N ASN A 246 -8.73 30.91 -0.09
CA ASN A 246 -9.18 30.07 -1.20
C ASN A 246 -8.77 28.60 -1.02
N TRP A 247 -7.77 28.34 -0.19
CA TRP A 247 -7.23 26.99 0.03
C TRP A 247 -6.98 26.78 1.54
N ARG A 248 -8.02 26.44 2.27
CA ARG A 248 -8.07 26.45 3.74
C ARG A 248 -7.24 25.35 4.42
N ASP A 249 -6.88 24.29 3.73
CA ASP A 249 -6.00 23.21 4.21
C ASP A 249 -4.51 23.46 3.94
N LYS A 250 -4.17 24.59 3.28
CA LYS A 250 -2.78 24.98 3.02
C LYS A 250 -2.17 25.62 4.27
N LEU A 251 -1.16 24.96 4.87
CA LEU A 251 -0.43 25.43 6.04
C LEU A 251 0.41 26.67 5.68
N THR A 252 0.03 27.83 6.12
CA THR A 252 0.69 29.11 5.76
C THR A 252 1.74 29.58 6.76
N ALA A 253 1.72 29.06 8.01
CA ALA A 253 2.80 29.31 8.97
C ALA A 253 2.85 28.24 10.07
N VAL A 254 4.06 28.01 10.62
CA VAL A 254 4.31 27.21 11.83
C VAL A 254 5.07 28.12 12.83
N ASN A 255 4.56 28.27 14.05
CA ASN A 255 5.12 29.18 15.08
C ASN A 255 5.42 30.58 14.54
N GLY A 256 4.57 31.10 13.66
CA GLY A 256 4.74 32.42 13.03
C GLY A 256 5.74 32.44 11.86
N SER A 257 6.51 31.39 11.61
CA SER A 257 7.37 31.26 10.42
C SER A 257 6.51 30.98 9.17
N THR A 258 6.48 31.94 8.24
CA THR A 258 5.65 31.89 7.04
C THR A 258 6.14 30.81 6.06
N ILE A 259 5.19 30.04 5.51
CA ILE A 259 5.41 29.11 4.42
C ILE A 259 4.82 29.69 3.14
N ARG A 260 5.64 29.80 2.10
CA ARG A 260 5.21 30.26 0.78
C ARG A 260 5.10 29.09 -0.19
N TYR A 261 4.07 29.09 -1.00
CA TYR A 261 3.75 28.04 -1.96
C TYR A 261 3.68 28.56 -3.39
N ASP A 262 3.86 27.65 -4.34
CA ASP A 262 3.46 27.87 -5.73
C ASP A 262 1.94 27.71 -5.91
N ALA A 263 1.46 27.90 -7.14
CA ALA A 263 0.04 27.85 -7.47
C ALA A 263 -0.60 26.46 -7.30
N ILE A 264 0.19 25.39 -7.29
CA ILE A 264 -0.31 24.00 -7.17
C ILE A 264 -0.04 23.38 -5.81
N GLY A 265 0.40 24.17 -4.81
CA GLY A 265 0.55 23.76 -3.42
C GLY A 265 1.87 23.08 -3.09
N ASN A 266 2.95 23.35 -3.83
CA ASN A 266 4.29 22.98 -3.42
C ASN A 266 4.92 24.13 -2.62
N PRO A 267 5.53 23.90 -1.44
CA PRO A 267 6.21 24.96 -0.70
C PRO A 267 7.44 25.43 -1.47
N LEU A 268 7.66 26.74 -1.46
CA LEU A 268 8.85 27.40 -2.02
C LEU A 268 9.85 27.76 -0.92
N ASN A 269 9.33 28.06 0.28
CA ASN A 269 10.13 28.41 1.45
C ASN A 269 9.28 28.25 2.72
N ASP A 270 9.86 27.70 3.80
CA ASP A 270 9.19 27.50 5.09
C ASP A 270 9.84 28.26 6.25
N GLY A 271 10.73 29.21 5.92
CA GLY A 271 11.53 29.95 6.89
C GLY A 271 12.84 29.27 7.27
N THR A 272 12.98 27.97 7.01
CA THR A 272 14.20 27.17 7.22
C THR A 272 14.79 26.67 5.92
N TRP A 273 13.95 26.11 5.08
CA TRP A 273 14.30 25.52 3.79
C TRP A 273 13.76 26.33 2.63
N THR A 274 14.52 26.39 1.55
CA THR A 274 14.08 26.79 0.23
C THR A 274 13.95 25.54 -0.63
N TYR A 275 12.84 25.44 -1.37
CA TYR A 275 12.47 24.30 -2.18
C TYR A 275 12.45 24.67 -3.67
N THR A 276 12.89 23.77 -4.52
CA THR A 276 12.74 23.86 -5.98
C THR A 276 12.02 22.62 -6.47
N TRP A 277 11.01 22.79 -7.28
CA TRP A 277 10.18 21.74 -7.82
C TRP A 277 10.33 21.63 -9.34
N GLN A 278 10.15 20.43 -9.88
CA GLN A 278 10.15 20.15 -11.32
C GLN A 278 8.97 19.25 -11.67
N ASN A 279 8.57 19.20 -12.94
CA ASN A 279 7.53 18.32 -13.45
C ASN A 279 6.24 18.36 -12.60
N GLY A 280 5.87 19.55 -12.15
CA GLY A 280 4.74 19.79 -11.26
C GLY A 280 5.05 19.55 -9.79
N ARG A 281 5.13 18.30 -9.34
CA ARG A 281 5.20 17.97 -7.90
C ARG A 281 6.45 17.16 -7.49
N GLN A 282 7.43 17.03 -8.35
CA GLN A 282 8.69 16.38 -8.01
C GLN A 282 9.65 17.37 -7.34
N LEU A 283 10.03 17.09 -6.10
CA LEU A 283 11.00 17.90 -5.37
C LEU A 283 12.39 17.74 -6.02
N GLN A 284 12.89 18.81 -6.62
CA GLN A 284 14.21 18.81 -7.28
C GLN A 284 15.33 19.12 -6.30
N LYS A 285 15.08 20.09 -5.39
CA LYS A 285 16.12 20.59 -4.49
C LYS A 285 15.53 21.13 -3.20
N MET A 286 16.22 20.87 -2.08
CA MET A 286 16.05 21.56 -0.80
C MET A 286 17.37 22.19 -0.39
N GLN A 287 17.31 23.42 0.12
CA GLN A 287 18.50 24.13 0.55
C GLN A 287 18.27 24.94 1.83
N LYS A 288 19.19 24.84 2.77
CA LYS A 288 19.35 25.73 3.93
C LYS A 288 20.82 26.01 4.17
N SER A 289 21.15 26.87 5.14
CA SER A 289 22.56 27.14 5.51
C SER A 289 23.32 25.82 5.78
N GLY A 290 24.41 25.60 5.07
CA GLY A 290 25.30 24.44 5.22
C GLY A 290 24.77 23.10 4.64
N VAL A 291 23.52 23.04 4.12
CA VAL A 291 22.96 21.81 3.54
C VAL A 291 22.26 22.09 2.22
N THR A 292 22.68 21.37 1.19
CA THR A 292 21.97 21.31 -0.11
C THR A 292 21.68 19.84 -0.41
N ALA A 293 20.40 19.50 -0.63
CA ALA A 293 19.93 18.18 -1.04
C ALA A 293 19.26 18.28 -2.42
N GLU A 294 19.70 17.49 -3.37
CA GLU A 294 19.18 17.45 -4.75
C GLU A 294 18.65 16.05 -5.05
N PHE A 295 17.54 15.95 -5.80
CA PHE A 295 16.84 14.71 -6.04
C PHE A 295 16.62 14.51 -7.54
N VAL A 296 16.83 13.28 -8.02
CA VAL A 296 16.65 12.90 -9.41
C VAL A 296 15.68 11.71 -9.49
N TYR A 297 14.79 11.76 -10.47
CA TYR A 297 13.72 10.78 -10.66
C TYR A 297 13.84 10.13 -12.02
N ASN A 298 13.39 8.87 -12.12
CA ASN A 298 13.27 8.16 -13.39
C ASN A 298 11.97 8.54 -14.15
N ALA A 299 11.72 7.89 -15.26
CA ALA A 299 10.56 8.12 -16.12
C ALA A 299 9.21 7.78 -15.46
N ASP A 300 9.21 6.91 -14.43
CA ASP A 300 8.03 6.55 -13.65
C ASP A 300 7.79 7.51 -12.47
N GLY A 301 8.58 8.58 -12.36
CA GLY A 301 8.51 9.54 -11.27
C GLY A 301 9.11 9.05 -9.95
N LEU A 302 9.79 7.91 -9.93
CA LEU A 302 10.43 7.34 -8.75
C LEU A 302 11.84 7.89 -8.58
N ARG A 303 12.21 8.24 -7.35
CA ARG A 303 13.54 8.78 -7.02
C ARG A 303 14.62 7.72 -7.19
N VAL A 304 15.62 8.03 -8.00
CA VAL A 304 16.77 7.15 -8.29
C VAL A 304 18.10 7.70 -7.78
N GLN A 305 18.14 8.97 -7.39
CA GLN A 305 19.33 9.56 -6.78
C GLN A 305 18.96 10.68 -5.81
N LYS A 306 19.74 10.78 -4.75
CA LYS A 306 19.82 11.91 -3.83
C LYS A 306 21.27 12.36 -3.75
N THR A 307 21.52 13.67 -3.83
CA THR A 307 22.86 14.22 -3.65
C THR A 307 22.83 15.24 -2.52
N VAL A 308 23.62 15.01 -1.48
CA VAL A 308 23.70 15.90 -0.30
C VAL A 308 25.11 16.47 -0.21
N ASN A 309 25.23 17.79 -0.34
CA ASN A 309 26.53 18.49 -0.32
C ASN A 309 27.58 17.85 -1.23
N GLY A 310 27.16 17.40 -2.42
CA GLY A 310 28.01 16.76 -3.42
C GLY A 310 28.19 15.23 -3.26
N VAL A 311 27.76 14.63 -2.15
CA VAL A 311 27.79 13.17 -1.98
C VAL A 311 26.50 12.54 -2.55
N ALA A 312 26.66 11.72 -3.57
CA ALA A 312 25.55 11.06 -4.24
C ALA A 312 25.19 9.74 -3.56
N THR A 313 23.88 9.56 -3.26
CA THR A 313 23.27 8.27 -2.93
C THR A 313 22.44 7.83 -4.14
N LYS A 314 22.79 6.71 -4.75
CA LYS A 314 22.08 6.15 -5.91
C LYS A 314 21.22 4.97 -5.49
N TYR A 315 20.01 4.89 -6.04
CA TYR A 315 19.06 3.80 -5.81
C TYR A 315 18.85 3.03 -7.11
N THR A 316 19.03 1.73 -7.07
CA THR A 316 18.61 0.81 -8.12
C THR A 316 17.24 0.28 -7.74
N LEU A 317 16.28 0.39 -8.65
CA LEU A 317 14.90 0.00 -8.42
C LEU A 317 14.54 -1.25 -9.23
N HIS A 318 13.76 -2.15 -8.61
CA HIS A 318 12.96 -3.14 -9.30
C HIS A 318 11.49 -2.85 -9.05
N GLY A 319 10.74 -2.50 -10.12
CA GLY A 319 9.43 -1.90 -9.96
C GLY A 319 9.49 -0.65 -9.06
N LYS A 320 8.74 -0.64 -7.98
CA LYS A 320 8.70 0.46 -7.00
C LYS A 320 9.69 0.28 -5.83
N ASN A 321 10.38 -0.85 -5.72
CA ASN A 321 11.26 -1.18 -4.60
C ASN A 321 12.70 -0.79 -4.87
N ALA A 322 13.35 -0.17 -3.90
CA ALA A 322 14.80 -0.02 -3.90
C ALA A 322 15.44 -1.37 -3.54
N VAL A 323 16.11 -2.01 -4.50
CA VAL A 323 16.77 -3.29 -4.30
C VAL A 323 18.24 -3.14 -3.99
N HIS A 324 18.84 -2.03 -4.43
CA HIS A 324 20.25 -1.75 -4.16
C HIS A 324 20.47 -0.25 -3.98
N MET A 325 21.44 0.11 -3.14
CA MET A 325 21.79 1.50 -2.86
C MET A 325 23.30 1.64 -2.68
N THR A 326 23.87 2.70 -3.22
CA THR A 326 25.25 3.11 -2.96
C THR A 326 25.28 4.53 -2.42
N SER A 327 26.11 4.82 -1.42
CA SER A 327 26.27 6.15 -0.83
C SER A 327 27.73 6.36 -0.37
N GLY A 328 28.49 7.16 -1.11
CA GLY A 328 29.93 7.24 -0.90
C GLY A 328 30.59 5.88 -1.13
N THR A 329 31.20 5.32 -0.08
CA THR A 329 31.81 3.99 -0.09
C THR A 329 30.90 2.88 0.42
N ASP A 330 29.71 3.23 0.91
CA ASP A 330 28.76 2.28 1.44
C ASP A 330 27.92 1.66 0.32
N GLU A 331 27.73 0.36 0.40
CA GLU A 331 26.93 -0.44 -0.50
C GLU A 331 25.90 -1.25 0.28
N LEU A 332 24.62 -1.14 -0.10
CA LEU A 332 23.51 -1.86 0.52
C LEU A 332 22.70 -2.60 -0.54
N HIS A 333 22.36 -3.85 -0.25
CA HIS A 333 21.38 -4.61 -1.03
C HIS A 333 20.23 -5.05 -0.14
N PHE A 334 18.98 -4.93 -0.63
CA PHE A 334 17.78 -5.14 0.17
C PHE A 334 17.00 -6.35 -0.36
N PHE A 335 16.71 -7.28 0.54
CA PHE A 335 15.78 -8.37 0.31
C PHE A 335 14.47 -8.12 1.04
N TYR A 336 13.37 -8.53 0.42
CA TYR A 336 12.02 -8.30 0.90
C TYR A 336 11.37 -9.62 1.31
N ASP A 337 10.44 -9.59 2.29
CA ASP A 337 9.63 -10.72 2.69
C ASP A 337 8.45 -10.96 1.71
N ALA A 338 7.64 -11.99 1.98
CA ALA A 338 6.47 -12.33 1.18
C ALA A 338 5.39 -11.22 1.16
N GLN A 339 5.40 -10.31 2.13
CA GLN A 339 4.53 -9.13 2.20
C GLN A 339 5.19 -7.88 1.59
N ASN A 340 6.24 -8.06 0.79
CA ASN A 340 6.99 -6.98 0.15
C ASN A 340 7.55 -5.91 1.12
N ARG A 341 7.86 -6.31 2.37
CA ARG A 341 8.47 -5.44 3.39
C ARG A 341 9.96 -5.78 3.53
N PRO A 342 10.86 -4.83 3.82
CA PRO A 342 12.28 -5.11 4.05
C PRO A 342 12.48 -6.24 5.06
N ALA A 343 13.21 -7.30 4.68
CA ALA A 343 13.49 -8.47 5.52
C ALA A 343 14.96 -8.57 5.89
N VAL A 344 15.85 -8.40 4.92
CA VAL A 344 17.30 -8.48 5.10
C VAL A 344 17.97 -7.34 4.35
N VAL A 345 18.98 -6.72 4.96
CA VAL A 345 19.91 -5.83 4.29
C VAL A 345 21.31 -6.44 4.31
N VAL A 346 21.96 -6.44 3.16
CA VAL A 346 23.39 -6.71 3.06
C VAL A 346 24.11 -5.37 3.01
N TYR A 347 24.88 -5.06 4.04
CA TYR A 347 25.66 -3.83 4.17
C TYR A 347 27.15 -4.17 4.06
N ASN A 348 27.80 -3.67 3.03
CA ASN A 348 29.21 -3.91 2.74
C ASN A 348 29.57 -5.40 2.84
N GLY A 349 28.71 -6.26 2.21
CA GLY A 349 28.89 -7.72 2.17
C GLY A 349 28.38 -8.48 3.40
N THR A 350 27.95 -7.82 4.48
CA THR A 350 27.44 -8.48 5.70
C THR A 350 25.93 -8.34 5.82
N ALA A 351 25.23 -9.46 6.09
CA ALA A 351 23.78 -9.51 6.17
C ALA A 351 23.26 -9.20 7.58
N TYR A 352 22.16 -8.41 7.64
CA TYR A 352 21.42 -8.04 8.86
C TYR A 352 19.93 -8.22 8.64
N ALA A 353 19.22 -8.69 9.67
CA ALA A 353 17.77 -8.86 9.63
C ALA A 353 17.05 -7.62 10.18
N TYR A 354 15.99 -7.20 9.51
CA TYR A 354 15.09 -6.17 9.99
C TYR A 354 14.09 -6.71 11.03
N VAL A 355 13.93 -5.98 12.14
CA VAL A 355 12.86 -6.20 13.13
C VAL A 355 11.82 -5.10 12.96
N LYS A 356 10.55 -5.49 12.87
CA LYS A 356 9.45 -4.57 12.55
C LYS A 356 8.37 -4.57 13.63
N SER A 357 7.71 -3.42 13.85
CA SER A 357 6.45 -3.33 14.59
C SER A 357 5.29 -3.93 13.76
N LEU A 358 4.09 -4.03 14.34
CA LEU A 358 2.88 -4.45 13.63
C LEU A 358 2.62 -3.59 12.38
N GLN A 359 2.80 -2.29 12.52
CA GLN A 359 2.56 -1.32 11.45
C GLN A 359 3.71 -1.24 10.43
N GLY A 360 4.80 -2.00 10.61
CA GLY A 360 5.93 -2.04 9.69
C GLY A 360 7.05 -1.04 10.00
N ASP A 361 7.04 -0.39 11.17
CA ASP A 361 8.17 0.44 11.58
C ASP A 361 9.42 -0.42 11.73
N ILE A 362 10.53 0.01 11.17
CA ILE A 362 11.83 -0.62 11.43
C ILE A 362 12.27 -0.18 12.83
N VAL A 363 12.23 -1.11 13.80
CA VAL A 363 12.56 -0.82 15.20
C VAL A 363 13.96 -1.30 15.61
N ALA A 364 14.50 -2.31 14.91
CA ALA A 364 15.85 -2.79 15.14
C ALA A 364 16.46 -3.48 13.91
N LEU A 365 17.79 -3.65 13.94
CA LEU A 365 18.51 -4.56 13.05
C LEU A 365 19.32 -5.56 13.89
N LEU A 366 19.28 -6.84 13.48
CA LEU A 366 19.99 -7.95 14.10
C LEU A 366 21.14 -8.39 13.21
N ASN A 367 22.30 -8.69 13.80
CA ASN A 367 23.38 -9.37 13.10
C ASN A 367 23.14 -10.89 13.05
N GLY A 368 24.01 -11.63 12.32
CA GLY A 368 23.90 -13.09 12.19
C GLY A 368 24.06 -13.88 13.51
N ALA A 369 24.52 -13.25 14.61
CA ALA A 369 24.56 -13.84 15.94
C ALA A 369 23.26 -13.60 16.75
N GLY A 370 22.37 -12.74 16.28
CA GLY A 370 21.12 -12.35 16.95
C GLY A 370 21.23 -11.15 17.87
N ASN A 371 22.36 -10.46 17.84
CA ASN A 371 22.52 -9.24 18.64
C ASN A 371 21.88 -8.06 17.92
N VAL A 372 21.17 -7.21 18.68
CA VAL A 372 20.70 -5.92 18.20
C VAL A 372 21.89 -5.01 17.97
N VAL A 373 22.12 -4.59 16.73
CA VAL A 373 23.22 -3.69 16.35
C VAL A 373 22.75 -2.27 16.08
N VAL A 374 21.47 -2.09 15.77
CA VAL A 374 20.81 -0.78 15.64
C VAL A 374 19.43 -0.88 16.27
N SER A 375 19.01 0.15 16.98
CA SER A 375 17.62 0.36 17.45
C SER A 375 17.17 1.75 17.08
N TYR A 376 15.86 1.88 16.73
CA TYR A 376 15.21 3.14 16.44
C TYR A 376 13.97 3.32 17.32
N VAL A 377 13.73 4.55 17.72
CA VAL A 377 12.53 4.95 18.45
C VAL A 377 11.90 6.13 17.72
N TYR A 378 10.58 6.09 17.53
CA TYR A 378 9.81 7.13 16.85
C TYR A 378 8.70 7.63 17.76
N ASP A 379 8.29 8.89 17.59
CA ASP A 379 7.00 9.32 18.13
C ASP A 379 5.86 8.77 17.24
N ALA A 380 4.61 8.95 17.65
CA ALA A 380 3.44 8.40 16.94
C ALA A 380 3.29 8.92 15.49
N TRP A 381 3.87 10.07 15.17
CA TRP A 381 3.88 10.65 13.83
C TRP A 381 5.11 10.26 13.00
N GLY A 382 5.99 9.43 13.57
CA GLY A 382 7.18 8.92 12.89
C GLY A 382 8.39 9.83 13.00
N ALA A 383 8.37 10.90 13.81
CA ALA A 383 9.58 11.67 14.04
C ALA A 383 10.58 10.83 14.85
N PRO A 384 11.83 10.68 14.39
CA PRO A 384 12.85 9.95 15.14
C PRO A 384 13.14 10.65 16.46
N ILE A 385 13.05 9.90 17.59
CA ILE A 385 13.35 10.38 18.94
C ILE A 385 14.50 9.64 19.59
N GLY A 386 14.95 8.52 19.00
CA GLY A 386 16.10 7.77 19.47
C GLY A 386 16.69 6.87 18.39
N LYS A 387 18.03 6.80 18.39
CA LYS A 387 18.83 5.87 17.58
C LYS A 387 19.99 5.38 18.46
N SER A 388 20.19 4.06 18.57
CA SER A 388 21.23 3.47 19.43
C SER A 388 21.72 2.14 18.86
N GLY A 389 22.76 1.59 19.48
CA GLY A 389 23.40 0.32 19.11
C GLY A 389 24.83 0.50 18.59
N SER A 390 25.55 -0.62 18.45
CA SER A 390 26.97 -0.62 18.05
C SER A 390 27.20 -0.11 16.62
N MET A 391 26.17 -0.13 15.77
CA MET A 391 26.22 0.33 14.39
C MET A 391 25.26 1.51 14.11
N ALA A 392 24.84 2.23 15.16
CA ALA A 392 23.91 3.34 15.04
C ALA A 392 24.40 4.41 14.05
N GLU A 393 25.68 4.79 14.11
CA GLU A 393 26.26 5.87 13.31
C GLU A 393 26.81 5.41 11.94
N THR A 394 26.81 4.10 11.67
CA THR A 394 27.19 3.52 10.38
C THR A 394 25.96 2.99 9.65
N LEU A 395 25.70 1.66 9.72
CA LEU A 395 24.51 1.05 9.12
C LEU A 395 23.22 1.77 9.53
N GLY A 396 23.10 2.16 10.82
CA GLY A 396 21.95 2.83 11.37
C GLY A 396 21.66 4.21 10.75
N SER A 397 22.67 4.92 10.25
CA SER A 397 22.50 6.20 9.56
C SER A 397 22.27 6.02 8.05
N VAL A 398 22.95 5.06 7.44
CA VAL A 398 22.96 4.90 5.97
C VAL A 398 21.73 4.15 5.47
N GLN A 399 21.28 3.07 6.14
CA GLN A 399 20.10 2.31 5.70
C GLN A 399 18.83 3.19 5.76
N PRO A 400 18.05 3.27 4.67
CA PRO A 400 17.05 4.32 4.51
C PRO A 400 15.71 4.01 5.18
N PHE A 401 15.35 2.74 5.38
CA PHE A 401 14.02 2.34 5.85
C PHE A 401 13.84 2.63 7.35
N ARG A 402 12.75 3.34 7.70
CA ARG A 402 12.45 3.76 9.08
C ARG A 402 10.98 3.50 9.43
N TYR A 403 10.29 4.52 9.89
CA TYR A 403 8.86 4.52 10.24
C TYR A 403 8.02 4.00 9.07
N ARG A 404 7.16 3.02 9.29
CA ARG A 404 6.31 2.34 8.28
C ARG A 404 7.12 1.71 7.12
N GLY A 405 8.42 1.51 7.29
CA GLY A 405 9.30 1.08 6.20
C GLY A 405 9.53 2.15 5.12
N TYR A 406 9.14 3.39 5.33
CA TYR A 406 9.39 4.48 4.40
C TYR A 406 10.87 4.86 4.34
N VAL A 407 11.26 5.45 3.22
CA VAL A 407 12.61 5.98 3.04
C VAL A 407 12.74 7.31 3.78
N PHE A 408 13.62 7.37 4.76
CA PHE A 408 13.91 8.56 5.56
C PHE A 408 15.18 9.26 5.05
N ASP A 409 15.11 10.57 4.91
CA ASP A 409 16.26 11.42 4.58
C ASP A 409 16.72 12.15 5.83
N GLU A 410 17.78 11.65 6.48
CA GLU A 410 18.28 12.20 7.78
C GLU A 410 18.63 13.69 7.69
N GLU A 411 19.19 14.16 6.58
CA GLU A 411 19.60 15.54 6.35
C GLU A 411 18.43 16.52 6.26
N THR A 412 17.29 16.08 5.73
CA THR A 412 16.09 16.92 5.59
C THR A 412 15.08 16.67 6.69
N GLY A 413 15.10 15.49 7.32
CA GLY A 413 14.12 15.03 8.30
C GLY A 413 12.77 14.65 7.67
N LEU A 414 12.72 14.42 6.37
CA LEU A 414 11.52 14.05 5.63
C LEU A 414 11.49 12.56 5.29
N TYR A 415 10.29 12.02 5.17
CA TYR A 415 10.06 10.71 4.56
C TYR A 415 9.68 10.87 3.10
N TYR A 416 10.30 10.09 2.22
CA TYR A 416 9.92 9.96 0.83
C TYR A 416 8.94 8.80 0.66
N LEU A 417 7.70 9.10 0.31
CA LEU A 417 6.59 8.16 0.09
C LEU A 417 6.27 7.99 -1.41
N ARG A 418 7.30 7.94 -2.26
CA ARG A 418 7.21 7.80 -3.72
C ARG A 418 6.60 9.02 -4.42
N SER A 419 5.32 9.32 -4.21
CA SER A 419 4.66 10.47 -4.87
C SER A 419 4.83 11.79 -4.12
N ARG A 420 4.95 11.75 -2.79
CA ARG A 420 5.04 12.92 -1.91
C ARG A 420 6.13 12.79 -0.86
N TYR A 421 6.44 13.93 -0.23
CA TYR A 421 7.29 14.00 0.97
C TYR A 421 6.45 14.27 2.20
N TYR A 422 6.62 13.45 3.23
CA TYR A 422 5.95 13.57 4.51
C TYR A 422 6.88 14.20 5.55
N ASN A 423 6.39 15.21 6.24
CA ASN A 423 7.10 15.85 7.35
C ASN A 423 6.53 15.35 8.70
N PRO A 424 7.23 14.46 9.42
CA PRO A 424 6.72 13.90 10.67
C PRO A 424 6.63 14.93 11.80
N ARG A 425 7.41 16.02 11.73
CA ARG A 425 7.31 17.12 12.71
C ARG A 425 6.07 17.96 12.52
N TRP A 426 5.62 18.13 11.26
CA TRP A 426 4.37 18.81 10.94
C TRP A 426 3.16 17.88 11.06
N GLY A 427 3.35 16.56 11.01
CA GLY A 427 2.29 15.56 10.99
C GLY A 427 1.49 15.56 9.68
N ARG A 428 2.10 16.02 8.57
CA ARG A 428 1.40 16.15 7.28
C ARG A 428 2.34 16.11 6.09
N PHE A 429 1.78 15.92 4.90
CA PHE A 429 2.54 16.02 3.66
C PHE A 429 3.04 17.45 3.42
N VAL A 430 4.22 17.55 2.82
CA VAL A 430 4.87 18.83 2.51
C VAL A 430 4.19 19.53 1.34
N ASN A 431 3.78 18.76 0.33
CA ASN A 431 3.11 19.24 -0.88
C ASN A 431 1.72 18.61 -1.02
N ALA A 432 0.85 19.30 -1.78
CA ALA A 432 -0.51 18.87 -2.01
C ALA A 432 -0.59 17.57 -2.82
N ASP A 433 -1.65 16.79 -2.60
CA ASP A 433 -1.94 15.57 -3.38
C ASP A 433 -2.29 15.90 -4.84
N THR A 434 -2.11 14.93 -5.71
CA THR A 434 -2.62 14.92 -7.08
C THR A 434 -4.06 14.40 -7.15
N ILE A 435 -4.44 13.56 -6.19
CA ILE A 435 -5.81 13.05 -6.03
C ILE A 435 -6.62 14.08 -5.22
N VAL A 436 -7.75 14.51 -5.78
CA VAL A 436 -8.59 15.51 -5.15
C VAL A 436 -9.35 14.88 -3.98
N THR A 437 -9.00 15.28 -2.77
CA THR A 437 -9.65 14.90 -1.52
C THR A 437 -10.09 16.15 -0.73
N ASN A 438 -10.79 15.96 0.38
CA ASN A 438 -11.24 17.07 1.24
C ASN A 438 -10.08 17.86 1.87
N ASN A 439 -8.90 17.24 2.06
CA ASN A 439 -7.70 17.90 2.57
C ASN A 439 -6.47 17.27 1.87
N LEU A 440 -5.85 18.06 0.98
CA LEU A 440 -4.78 17.59 0.08
C LEU A 440 -3.43 17.38 0.77
N PHE A 441 -3.28 17.73 2.04
CA PHE A 441 -2.03 17.61 2.80
C PHE A 441 -2.13 16.61 3.96
N LEU A 442 -3.30 16.02 4.16
CA LEU A 442 -3.58 15.14 5.29
C LEU A 442 -2.78 13.84 5.19
N TYR A 443 -2.14 13.45 6.31
CA TYR A 443 -1.47 12.18 6.44
C TYR A 443 -2.32 11.23 7.29
N CYS A 444 -2.64 10.05 6.73
CA CYS A 444 -3.32 8.96 7.44
C CYS A 444 -4.59 9.38 8.21
N LEU A 445 -5.37 10.30 7.67
CA LEU A 445 -6.61 10.82 8.29
C LEU A 445 -6.42 11.32 9.73
N ASN A 446 -5.24 11.85 10.08
CA ASN A 446 -4.81 12.19 11.46
C ASN A 446 -4.82 10.99 12.44
N SER A 447 -4.81 9.77 11.95
CA SER A 447 -4.75 8.53 12.73
C SER A 447 -3.52 7.68 12.37
N PRO A 448 -2.29 8.19 12.60
CA PRO A 448 -1.06 7.58 12.11
C PRO A 448 -0.76 6.22 12.75
N ASN A 449 -1.39 5.86 13.88
CA ASN A 449 -1.23 4.57 14.54
C ASN A 449 -2.10 3.46 13.93
N VAL A 450 -3.16 3.85 13.21
CA VAL A 450 -4.14 2.92 12.63
C VAL A 450 -3.98 2.84 11.12
N GLN A 451 -3.54 3.92 10.49
CA GLN A 451 -3.43 4.07 9.04
C GLN A 451 -1.96 4.05 8.57
N ILE A 452 -1.74 3.64 7.32
CA ILE A 452 -0.46 3.68 6.61
C ILE A 452 -0.70 4.20 5.19
N ASP A 453 0.21 5.02 4.68
CA ASP A 453 0.20 5.47 3.28
C ASP A 453 1.51 5.06 2.59
N SER A 454 1.53 3.92 1.94
CA SER A 454 2.74 3.38 1.28
C SER A 454 3.07 4.03 -0.05
N SER A 455 2.13 4.75 -0.64
CA SER A 455 2.24 5.38 -1.97
C SER A 455 2.46 6.89 -1.91
N GLY A 456 2.05 7.51 -0.82
CA GLY A 456 1.95 8.95 -0.69
C GLY A 456 0.72 9.56 -1.38
N CYS A 457 -0.31 8.75 -1.69
CA CYS A 457 -1.55 9.19 -2.32
C CYS A 457 -2.81 8.76 -1.57
N SER A 458 -2.78 7.60 -0.91
CA SER A 458 -3.94 7.07 -0.20
C SER A 458 -3.51 6.28 1.03
N SER A 459 -4.26 6.45 2.12
CA SER A 459 -4.04 5.69 3.35
C SER A 459 -4.94 4.46 3.41
N THR A 460 -4.38 3.37 3.97
CA THR A 460 -5.09 2.12 4.25
C THR A 460 -4.90 1.75 5.71
N SER A 461 -5.79 0.93 6.27
CA SER A 461 -5.62 0.46 7.65
C SER A 461 -4.35 -0.39 7.80
N ALA A 462 -3.46 0.01 8.72
CA ALA A 462 -2.25 -0.74 9.05
C ALA A 462 -2.56 -2.07 9.77
N LEU A 463 -3.77 -2.21 10.35
CA LEU A 463 -4.21 -3.37 11.11
C LEU A 463 -4.66 -4.52 10.20
N PHE A 464 -5.05 -4.21 8.97
CA PHE A 464 -5.52 -5.15 7.96
C PHE A 464 -4.49 -5.41 6.86
N SER A 465 -3.21 -5.06 7.07
CA SER A 465 -2.14 -5.39 6.11
C SER A 465 -1.84 -6.89 6.11
N THR A 466 -2.88 -7.72 6.06
CA THR A 466 -2.77 -9.10 5.63
C THR A 466 -2.72 -9.08 4.09
N VAL A 467 -1.48 -9.23 3.60
CA VAL A 467 -1.19 -9.71 2.25
C VAL A 467 -2.00 -9.06 1.12
N LEU A 468 -1.80 -7.76 0.90
CA LEU A 468 -1.90 -7.24 -0.46
C LEU A 468 -0.53 -6.70 -0.80
N CYS A 469 0.31 -7.61 -1.28
CA CYS A 469 1.58 -7.26 -1.91
C CYS A 469 1.27 -6.48 -3.17
N ASP A 470 1.50 -5.17 -3.13
CA ASP A 470 1.75 -4.41 -4.34
C ASP A 470 3.13 -4.84 -4.87
N ASN A 471 3.20 -6.10 -5.32
CA ASN A 471 4.32 -6.61 -6.08
C ASN A 471 4.30 -5.88 -7.40
N GLY A 472 5.24 -4.96 -7.57
CA GLY A 472 5.40 -4.21 -8.81
C GLY A 472 5.28 -5.12 -10.02
N GLY A 473 4.16 -5.01 -10.77
CA GLY A 473 3.98 -5.68 -12.03
C GLY A 473 3.16 -6.97 -12.04
N GLY A 474 2.30 -7.23 -11.03
CA GLY A 474 1.26 -8.25 -11.12
C GLY A 474 0.00 -7.73 -10.44
N ALA A 475 -1.06 -7.46 -11.18
CA ALA A 475 -2.40 -7.44 -10.62
C ALA A 475 -2.59 -8.70 -9.79
N SER A 476 -3.24 -8.63 -8.62
CA SER A 476 -3.64 -9.84 -7.90
C SER A 476 -4.38 -10.69 -8.92
N ARG A 477 -3.83 -11.87 -9.24
CA ARG A 477 -4.41 -12.70 -10.30
C ARG A 477 -5.83 -13.03 -9.91
N TYR A 478 -6.76 -12.65 -10.74
CA TYR A 478 -8.17 -12.98 -10.56
C TYR A 478 -8.36 -14.50 -10.59
N ASN A 479 -8.80 -15.06 -9.49
CA ASN A 479 -9.08 -16.49 -9.37
C ASN A 479 -10.52 -16.77 -9.77
N ARG A 480 -10.75 -17.14 -11.00
CA ARG A 480 -12.04 -17.43 -11.60
C ARG A 480 -12.83 -18.49 -10.84
N GLN A 481 -12.17 -19.57 -10.39
CA GLN A 481 -12.81 -20.65 -9.67
C GLN A 481 -13.39 -20.17 -8.32
N LYS A 482 -12.65 -19.36 -7.57
CA LYS A 482 -13.14 -18.78 -6.31
C LYS A 482 -14.35 -17.88 -6.51
N ALA A 483 -14.38 -17.10 -7.60
CA ALA A 483 -15.54 -16.27 -7.92
C ALA A 483 -16.77 -17.12 -8.25
N VAL A 484 -16.61 -18.21 -9.01
CA VAL A 484 -17.68 -19.16 -9.33
C VAL A 484 -18.12 -19.95 -8.08
N ASP A 485 -17.19 -20.36 -7.21
CA ASP A 485 -17.51 -21.07 -5.97
C ASP A 485 -18.31 -20.17 -5.02
N TYR A 486 -17.93 -18.88 -4.91
CA TYR A 486 -18.71 -17.90 -4.17
C TYR A 486 -20.13 -17.74 -4.75
N ALA A 487 -20.25 -17.65 -6.08
CA ALA A 487 -21.55 -17.57 -6.73
C ALA A 487 -22.42 -18.81 -6.45
N ARG A 488 -21.83 -20.02 -6.41
CA ARG A 488 -22.52 -21.26 -6.07
C ARG A 488 -22.99 -21.30 -4.62
N GLU A 489 -22.21 -20.75 -3.70
CA GLU A 489 -22.54 -20.73 -2.27
C GLU A 489 -23.68 -19.75 -1.94
N TRP A 490 -23.72 -18.59 -2.65
CA TRP A 490 -24.55 -17.45 -2.24
C TRP A 490 -25.63 -17.04 -3.27
N TYR A 491 -25.88 -17.78 -4.34
CA TYR A 491 -26.84 -17.37 -5.38
C TYR A 491 -28.31 -17.28 -4.89
N ASP A 492 -28.69 -18.01 -3.86
CA ASP A 492 -30.04 -18.07 -3.28
C ASP A 492 -30.13 -17.51 -1.85
N ASP A 493 -29.03 -17.02 -1.30
CA ASP A 493 -28.97 -16.43 0.04
C ASP A 493 -28.15 -15.11 0.03
N ARG A 494 -28.11 -14.40 1.15
CA ARG A 494 -27.44 -13.12 1.30
C ARG A 494 -26.26 -13.25 2.27
N ASN A 495 -25.06 -12.93 1.81
CA ASN A 495 -23.89 -12.84 2.69
C ASN A 495 -23.99 -11.58 3.57
N ASN A 496 -24.16 -11.78 4.88
CA ASN A 496 -24.31 -10.72 5.87
C ASN A 496 -23.05 -9.86 6.10
N GLU A 497 -21.94 -10.21 5.48
CA GLU A 497 -20.72 -9.40 5.48
C GLU A 497 -20.79 -8.23 4.51
N PHE A 498 -21.76 -8.21 3.60
CA PHE A 498 -22.00 -7.15 2.63
C PHE A 498 -23.39 -6.54 2.78
N TYR A 499 -23.57 -5.35 2.22
CA TYR A 499 -24.86 -4.68 2.23
C TYR A 499 -25.88 -5.46 1.38
N SER A 500 -27.12 -5.63 1.89
CA SER A 500 -28.20 -6.30 1.18
C SER A 500 -29.20 -5.29 0.62
N TYR A 501 -29.52 -5.41 -0.65
CA TYR A 501 -30.53 -4.61 -1.36
C TYR A 501 -31.89 -5.33 -1.45
N SER A 502 -32.18 -6.29 -0.58
CA SER A 502 -33.39 -7.15 -0.63
C SER A 502 -34.70 -6.39 -0.71
N ASP A 503 -34.74 -5.13 -0.25
CA ASP A 503 -35.96 -4.28 -0.26
C ASP A 503 -36.03 -3.33 -1.47
N LEU A 504 -35.02 -3.36 -2.36
CA LEU A 504 -34.93 -2.55 -3.56
C LEU A 504 -34.70 -3.49 -4.74
N SER A 505 -35.48 -3.37 -5.79
CA SER A 505 -35.30 -4.18 -7.00
C SER A 505 -33.90 -3.99 -7.57
N GLY A 506 -33.08 -5.07 -7.60
CA GLY A 506 -31.79 -5.11 -8.28
C GLY A 506 -30.55 -5.26 -7.38
N ASP A 507 -30.28 -6.48 -6.91
CA ASP A 507 -29.04 -6.84 -6.16
C ASP A 507 -27.96 -7.46 -7.07
N CYS A 508 -28.14 -7.47 -8.37
CA CYS A 508 -27.28 -8.16 -9.32
C CYS A 508 -25.83 -7.63 -9.31
N THR A 509 -25.66 -6.32 -9.32
CA THR A 509 -24.33 -5.69 -9.33
C THR A 509 -23.60 -5.90 -8.00
N ASN A 510 -24.32 -5.81 -6.89
CA ASN A 510 -23.76 -6.09 -5.56
C ASN A 510 -23.29 -7.56 -5.47
N PHE A 511 -24.10 -8.51 -5.95
CA PHE A 511 -23.74 -9.92 -5.98
C PHE A 511 -22.50 -10.20 -6.86
N THR A 512 -22.49 -9.68 -8.11
CA THR A 512 -21.33 -9.87 -9.00
C THR A 512 -20.08 -9.19 -8.47
N SER A 513 -20.20 -8.04 -7.81
CA SER A 513 -19.07 -7.40 -7.11
C SER A 513 -18.53 -8.26 -5.98
N GLN A 514 -19.39 -8.93 -5.20
CA GLN A 514 -18.96 -9.89 -4.17
C GLN A 514 -18.24 -11.10 -4.77
N CYS A 515 -18.71 -11.63 -5.90
CA CYS A 515 -18.04 -12.73 -6.62
C CYS A 515 -16.63 -12.32 -7.08
N LEU A 516 -16.49 -11.12 -7.65
CA LEU A 516 -15.19 -10.57 -8.06
C LEU A 516 -14.25 -10.39 -6.89
N TYR A 517 -14.74 -9.87 -5.76
CA TYR A 517 -13.96 -9.72 -4.53
C TYR A 517 -13.50 -11.08 -3.99
N ALA A 518 -14.37 -12.08 -3.95
CA ALA A 518 -14.02 -13.46 -3.57
C ALA A 518 -13.00 -14.07 -4.53
N GLY A 519 -13.06 -13.70 -5.82
CA GLY A 519 -12.05 -14.05 -6.83
C GLY A 519 -10.72 -13.35 -6.69
N GLY A 520 -10.58 -12.40 -5.74
CA GLY A 520 -9.32 -11.74 -5.42
C GLY A 520 -9.17 -10.35 -6.04
N ILE A 521 -10.20 -9.76 -6.66
CA ILE A 521 -10.19 -8.35 -7.04
C ILE A 521 -10.32 -7.51 -5.77
N PRO A 522 -9.31 -6.70 -5.38
CA PRO A 522 -9.35 -5.96 -4.13
C PRO A 522 -10.32 -4.78 -4.22
N MET A 523 -10.96 -4.45 -3.09
CA MET A 523 -11.69 -3.19 -2.96
C MET A 523 -10.72 -2.01 -2.95
N ASP A 524 -11.13 -0.90 -3.57
CA ASP A 524 -10.41 0.38 -3.54
C ASP A 524 -11.37 1.57 -3.34
N SER A 525 -10.89 2.81 -3.47
CA SER A 525 -11.72 4.00 -3.28
C SER A 525 -12.90 4.11 -4.24
N ASP A 526 -12.78 3.53 -5.44
CA ASP A 526 -13.77 3.63 -6.51
C ASP A 526 -14.67 2.40 -6.62
N TRP A 527 -14.26 1.28 -5.99
CA TRP A 527 -15.00 0.03 -5.98
C TRP A 527 -14.93 -0.67 -4.61
N HIS A 528 -15.94 -0.42 -3.74
CA HIS A 528 -15.97 -0.96 -2.36
C HIS A 528 -17.38 -1.11 -1.78
N SER A 529 -17.48 -1.98 -0.76
CA SER A 529 -18.61 -2.09 0.16
C SER A 529 -18.05 -2.34 1.57
N ILE A 530 -18.03 -1.31 2.39
CA ILE A 530 -17.40 -1.32 3.72
C ILE A 530 -18.48 -1.15 4.80
N ARG A 531 -18.48 -2.05 5.80
CA ARG A 531 -19.36 -1.99 6.96
C ARG A 531 -18.66 -1.28 8.11
N THR A 532 -19.27 -0.20 8.62
CA THR A 532 -18.81 0.52 9.81
C THR A 532 -19.87 0.51 10.90
N GLU A 533 -19.48 0.40 12.17
CA GLU A 533 -20.43 0.51 13.27
C GLU A 533 -20.98 1.92 13.39
N LYS A 534 -22.30 2.03 13.59
CA LYS A 534 -22.96 3.31 13.74
C LYS A 534 -22.65 3.93 15.10
N ASN A 535 -22.14 5.13 15.13
CA ASN A 535 -21.98 5.90 16.35
C ASN A 535 -23.37 6.35 16.84
N ILE A 536 -23.86 5.67 17.90
CA ILE A 536 -25.21 5.82 18.45
C ILE A 536 -25.50 7.28 18.89
N PHE A 537 -24.51 8.02 19.35
CA PHE A 537 -24.69 9.38 19.90
C PHE A 537 -25.10 10.45 18.88
N LYS A 538 -24.73 10.35 17.62
CA LYS A 538 -25.12 11.33 16.57
C LYS A 538 -26.57 11.19 16.10
N ARG A 539 -27.26 10.09 16.41
CA ARG A 539 -28.59 9.76 15.86
C ARG A 539 -29.77 9.96 16.79
N ILE A 540 -29.55 10.07 18.09
CA ILE A 540 -30.65 10.25 19.09
C ILE A 540 -31.42 11.55 18.87
N PHE A 541 -30.83 12.54 18.20
CA PHE A 541 -31.42 13.87 18.03
C PHE A 541 -32.04 14.17 16.65
N GLN A 542 -32.02 13.26 15.68
CA GLN A 542 -32.41 13.64 14.30
C GLN A 542 -33.43 12.78 13.56
N LYS A 543 -33.92 11.63 14.07
CA LYS A 543 -34.91 10.80 13.33
C LYS A 543 -35.95 10.09 14.21
N PRO A 544 -37.20 9.79 13.67
CA PRO A 544 -38.30 9.16 14.41
C PRO A 544 -38.05 7.71 14.81
N TRP A 545 -38.64 7.27 15.93
CA TRP A 545 -38.50 5.96 16.56
C TRP A 545 -38.71 4.71 15.67
N ASN A 546 -39.56 4.80 14.65
CA ASN A 546 -39.85 3.67 13.73
C ASN A 546 -38.67 3.34 12.77
N TRP A 547 -37.73 4.24 12.61
CA TRP A 547 -36.54 4.03 11.77
C TRP A 547 -35.51 3.07 12.39
N PHE A 548 -35.50 2.94 13.73
CA PHE A 548 -34.57 2.07 14.46
C PHE A 548 -34.87 0.58 14.32
N LYS A 549 -36.07 0.20 13.92
CA LYS A 549 -36.46 -1.21 13.84
C LYS A 549 -35.95 -1.94 12.59
N ASN A 550 -35.66 -1.22 11.50
CA ASN A 550 -35.34 -1.82 10.19
C ASN A 550 -33.88 -1.70 9.74
N ASN A 551 -33.03 -0.97 10.47
CA ASN A 551 -31.63 -0.81 10.06
C ASN A 551 -30.69 -1.10 11.25
N GLY A 552 -30.00 -2.22 11.18
CA GLY A 552 -29.03 -2.66 12.20
C GLY A 552 -28.00 -1.61 12.65
N TYR A 553 -27.12 -2.01 13.54
CA TYR A 553 -26.12 -1.15 14.21
C TYR A 553 -25.00 -0.61 13.30
N TYR A 554 -25.05 -0.86 11.99
CA TYR A 554 -23.96 -0.56 11.07
C TYR A 554 -24.35 0.49 10.04
N GLU A 555 -23.39 1.28 9.60
CA GLU A 555 -23.45 2.16 8.45
C GLU A 555 -22.56 1.57 7.35
N TRP A 556 -23.04 1.59 6.10
CA TRP A 556 -22.31 1.06 4.98
C TRP A 556 -21.80 2.20 4.11
N ASP A 557 -20.51 2.17 3.81
CA ASP A 557 -19.90 2.98 2.77
C ASP A 557 -19.75 2.11 1.53
N ILE A 558 -20.52 2.46 0.47
CA ILE A 558 -20.60 1.65 -0.73
C ILE A 558 -20.38 2.56 -1.93
N SER A 559 -19.36 2.25 -2.72
CA SER A 559 -19.06 3.00 -3.93
C SER A 559 -20.13 2.80 -5.01
N ARG A 560 -20.22 3.77 -5.92
CA ARG A 560 -21.12 3.69 -7.05
C ARG A 560 -20.76 2.52 -7.97
N ALA A 561 -19.49 2.23 -8.18
CA ALA A 561 -19.02 1.13 -9.01
C ALA A 561 -19.36 -0.25 -8.42
N TRP A 562 -19.49 -0.37 -7.09
CA TRP A 562 -19.92 -1.61 -6.45
C TRP A 562 -21.41 -1.90 -6.66
N GLN A 563 -22.25 -0.89 -6.71
CA GLN A 563 -23.72 -1.01 -6.61
C GLN A 563 -24.50 -0.69 -7.89
N THR A 564 -23.89 -0.16 -8.94
CA THR A 564 -24.60 0.16 -10.20
C THR A 564 -23.96 -0.53 -11.40
N VAL A 565 -24.80 -1.13 -12.26
CA VAL A 565 -24.35 -1.91 -13.42
C VAL A 565 -23.41 -1.13 -14.33
N SER A 566 -23.77 0.09 -14.69
CA SER A 566 -22.95 0.91 -15.61
C SER A 566 -21.63 1.32 -15.00
N ALA A 567 -21.60 1.68 -13.71
CA ALA A 567 -20.35 2.09 -13.06
C ALA A 567 -19.44 0.89 -12.79
N GLN A 568 -19.98 -0.29 -12.44
CA GLN A 568 -19.21 -1.52 -12.32
C GLN A 568 -18.59 -1.90 -13.68
N TYR A 569 -19.38 -1.83 -14.74
CA TYR A 569 -18.91 -2.14 -16.09
C TYR A 569 -17.71 -1.26 -16.49
N GLU A 570 -17.82 0.07 -16.39
CA GLU A 570 -16.73 0.98 -16.73
C GLU A 570 -15.49 0.73 -15.85
N TYR A 571 -15.68 0.58 -14.54
CA TYR A 571 -14.58 0.31 -13.61
C TYR A 571 -13.83 -1.00 -13.94
N ILE A 572 -14.56 -2.10 -14.13
CA ILE A 572 -13.96 -3.42 -14.43
C ILE A 572 -13.32 -3.43 -15.83
N LYS A 573 -13.99 -2.84 -16.82
CA LYS A 573 -13.47 -2.74 -18.20
C LYS A 573 -12.12 -2.01 -18.24
N GLU A 574 -12.00 -0.88 -17.57
CA GLU A 574 -10.76 -0.08 -17.57
C GLU A 574 -9.65 -0.72 -16.77
N ASN A 575 -9.94 -1.25 -15.58
CA ASN A 575 -8.94 -1.70 -14.64
C ASN A 575 -8.52 -3.17 -14.80
N TYR A 576 -9.42 -4.03 -15.29
CA TYR A 576 -9.18 -5.49 -15.32
C TYR A 576 -9.34 -6.16 -16.69
N CYS A 577 -9.84 -5.45 -17.70
CA CYS A 577 -10.02 -5.98 -19.04
C CYS A 577 -9.17 -5.25 -20.10
N GLY A 578 -8.35 -4.28 -19.70
CA GLY A 578 -7.55 -3.46 -20.63
C GLY A 578 -8.40 -2.68 -21.63
N GLY A 579 -9.62 -2.27 -21.25
CA GLY A 579 -10.56 -1.55 -22.10
C GLY A 579 -11.27 -2.43 -23.17
N LYS A 580 -11.09 -3.75 -23.13
CA LYS A 580 -11.66 -4.68 -24.12
C LYS A 580 -12.99 -5.28 -23.66
N GLU A 581 -13.89 -5.45 -24.61
CA GLU A 581 -15.18 -6.07 -24.43
C GLU A 581 -15.50 -7.00 -25.61
N ILE A 582 -16.35 -8.01 -25.38
CA ILE A 582 -16.89 -8.90 -26.41
C ILE A 582 -18.39 -8.64 -26.46
N ILE A 583 -18.86 -8.14 -27.61
CA ILE A 583 -20.29 -7.88 -27.82
C ILE A 583 -20.85 -9.04 -28.59
N ILE A 584 -21.96 -9.63 -28.10
CA ILE A 584 -22.66 -10.77 -28.70
C ILE A 584 -24.07 -10.33 -28.99
N THR A 585 -24.47 -10.43 -30.27
CA THR A 585 -25.79 -10.05 -30.78
C THR A 585 -26.55 -11.23 -31.32
N SER A 586 -25.90 -12.40 -31.49
CA SER A 586 -26.51 -13.61 -32.03
C SER A 586 -25.93 -14.87 -31.36
N PRO A 587 -26.67 -16.00 -31.38
CA PRO A 587 -26.16 -17.29 -30.89
C PRO A 587 -24.92 -17.79 -31.63
N ASP A 588 -24.77 -17.52 -32.92
CA ASP A 588 -23.57 -17.94 -33.70
C ASP A 588 -22.31 -17.23 -33.21
N GLU A 589 -22.42 -16.01 -32.70
CA GLU A 589 -21.27 -15.27 -32.09
C GLU A 589 -20.84 -15.87 -30.74
N ILE A 590 -21.78 -16.50 -30.00
CA ILE A 590 -21.45 -17.26 -28.80
C ILE A 590 -20.54 -18.43 -29.15
N GLU A 591 -20.91 -19.24 -30.15
CA GLU A 591 -20.11 -20.37 -30.59
C GLU A 591 -18.73 -19.93 -31.09
N ALA A 592 -18.67 -18.84 -31.86
CA ALA A 592 -17.40 -18.28 -32.32
C ALA A 592 -16.51 -17.78 -31.17
N ALA A 593 -17.09 -17.13 -30.17
CA ALA A 593 -16.31 -16.64 -29.00
C ALA A 593 -15.81 -17.79 -28.13
N ILE A 594 -16.59 -18.85 -27.95
CA ILE A 594 -16.19 -20.08 -27.24
C ILE A 594 -15.10 -20.80 -28.01
N ALA A 595 -15.27 -21.01 -29.33
CA ALA A 595 -14.30 -21.70 -30.18
C ALA A 595 -12.91 -21.00 -30.21
N ASN A 596 -12.91 -19.67 -30.09
CA ASN A 596 -11.68 -18.87 -30.02
C ASN A 596 -11.13 -18.69 -28.58
N ASN A 597 -11.70 -19.36 -27.59
CA ASN A 597 -11.32 -19.28 -26.19
C ASN A 597 -11.31 -17.84 -25.63
N LEU A 598 -12.27 -17.02 -26.07
CA LEU A 598 -12.38 -15.60 -25.66
C LEU A 598 -13.21 -15.42 -24.39
N ILE A 599 -13.90 -16.46 -23.91
CA ILE A 599 -14.82 -16.44 -22.79
C ILE A 599 -14.52 -17.60 -21.85
N GLN A 600 -14.53 -17.34 -20.55
CA GLN A 600 -14.26 -18.36 -19.52
C GLN A 600 -15.22 -18.21 -18.33
N ALA A 601 -15.37 -19.29 -17.55
CA ALA A 601 -16.04 -19.20 -16.25
C ALA A 601 -15.31 -18.17 -15.36
N GLY A 602 -16.09 -17.37 -14.62
CA GLY A 602 -15.56 -16.24 -13.85
C GLY A 602 -15.55 -14.90 -14.59
N ASP A 603 -15.83 -14.86 -15.89
CA ASP A 603 -16.02 -13.60 -16.61
C ASP A 603 -17.39 -12.95 -16.24
N LEU A 604 -17.48 -11.63 -16.39
CA LEU A 604 -18.73 -10.91 -16.21
C LEU A 604 -19.51 -10.80 -17.53
N LEU A 605 -20.81 -11.00 -17.43
CA LEU A 605 -21.75 -10.82 -18.54
C LEU A 605 -22.76 -9.75 -18.16
N TYR A 606 -23.00 -8.82 -19.08
CA TYR A 606 -23.94 -7.71 -18.94
C TYR A 606 -25.01 -7.78 -20.00
N PHE A 607 -26.28 -7.71 -19.56
CA PHE A 607 -27.42 -7.62 -20.48
C PHE A 607 -27.63 -6.16 -20.90
N LYS A 608 -27.87 -5.95 -22.19
CA LYS A 608 -27.98 -4.64 -22.81
C LYS A 608 -29.30 -4.51 -23.55
N ALA A 609 -30.02 -3.41 -23.31
CA ALA A 609 -31.24 -3.02 -24.06
C ALA A 609 -30.98 -1.66 -24.72
N GLY A 610 -30.88 -1.62 -26.04
CA GLY A 610 -30.42 -0.45 -26.78
C GLY A 610 -28.99 -0.03 -26.37
N THR A 611 -28.82 1.16 -25.79
CA THR A 611 -27.53 1.66 -25.30
C THR A 611 -27.33 1.43 -23.81
N ALA A 612 -28.30 0.98 -23.05
CA ALA A 612 -28.26 0.88 -21.59
C ALA A 612 -27.93 -0.55 -21.13
N LEU A 613 -26.98 -0.67 -20.19
CA LEU A 613 -26.71 -1.89 -19.43
C LEU A 613 -27.66 -1.93 -18.22
N HIS A 614 -28.40 -3.04 -18.05
CA HIS A 614 -29.43 -3.12 -17.02
C HIS A 614 -29.29 -4.29 -16.05
N HIS A 615 -28.41 -5.26 -16.34
CA HIS A 615 -28.19 -6.42 -15.47
C HIS A 615 -26.78 -6.92 -15.60
N SER A 616 -26.15 -7.37 -14.48
CA SER A 616 -24.83 -8.00 -14.45
C SER A 616 -24.91 -9.38 -13.79
N VAL A 617 -24.22 -10.35 -14.37
CA VAL A 617 -24.14 -11.73 -13.89
C VAL A 617 -22.74 -12.26 -14.05
N ILE A 618 -22.41 -13.31 -13.33
CA ILE A 618 -21.12 -14.00 -13.47
C ILE A 618 -21.28 -15.29 -14.28
N ILE A 619 -20.35 -15.55 -15.19
CA ILE A 619 -20.32 -16.79 -15.97
C ILE A 619 -19.82 -17.91 -15.04
N THR A 620 -20.65 -18.96 -14.89
CA THR A 620 -20.35 -20.11 -14.02
C THR A 620 -19.72 -21.26 -14.77
N GLN A 621 -20.11 -21.46 -16.03
CA GLN A 621 -19.60 -22.53 -16.87
C GLN A 621 -19.63 -22.12 -18.34
N VAL A 622 -18.64 -22.59 -19.10
CA VAL A 622 -18.60 -22.53 -20.58
C VAL A 622 -18.45 -23.96 -21.10
N THR A 623 -19.39 -24.41 -21.94
CA THR A 623 -19.32 -25.70 -22.64
C THR A 623 -19.05 -25.44 -24.13
N ASN A 624 -18.90 -26.49 -24.94
CA ASN A 624 -18.58 -26.35 -26.36
C ASN A 624 -19.56 -25.45 -27.14
N ASN A 625 -20.83 -25.30 -26.66
CA ASN A 625 -21.88 -24.60 -27.39
C ASN A 625 -22.71 -23.66 -26.50
N MET A 626 -22.41 -23.52 -25.21
CA MET A 626 -23.28 -22.83 -24.27
C MET A 626 -22.52 -22.15 -23.15
N ILE A 627 -22.97 -20.94 -22.77
CA ILE A 627 -22.56 -20.18 -21.58
C ILE A 627 -23.63 -20.35 -20.51
N TYR A 628 -23.22 -20.65 -19.29
CA TYR A 628 -24.06 -20.67 -18.10
C TYR A 628 -23.65 -19.56 -17.15
N TYR A 629 -24.61 -18.99 -16.42
CA TYR A 629 -24.35 -17.86 -15.53
C TYR A 629 -25.19 -17.94 -14.25
N ALA A 630 -24.74 -17.17 -13.23
CA ALA A 630 -25.45 -17.00 -11.97
C ALA A 630 -25.75 -15.52 -11.71
N GLY A 631 -26.86 -15.27 -11.05
CA GLY A 631 -27.33 -13.95 -10.68
C GLY A 631 -28.25 -13.99 -9.46
N HIS A 632 -28.45 -12.84 -8.82
CA HIS A 632 -29.09 -12.72 -7.51
C HIS A 632 -30.52 -12.12 -7.57
N THR A 633 -30.87 -11.41 -8.65
CA THR A 633 -32.19 -10.75 -8.74
C THR A 633 -33.36 -11.76 -8.68
N ASP A 634 -33.20 -12.87 -9.39
CA ASP A 634 -34.17 -13.99 -9.39
C ASP A 634 -33.58 -15.27 -8.80
N SER A 635 -32.41 -15.18 -8.15
CA SER A 635 -31.70 -16.27 -7.44
C SER A 635 -31.54 -17.54 -8.30
N TYR A 636 -30.68 -17.52 -9.29
CA TYR A 636 -30.36 -18.67 -10.16
C TYR A 636 -28.87 -18.96 -10.24
N PHE A 637 -28.55 -20.23 -10.41
CA PHE A 637 -27.19 -20.75 -10.64
C PHE A 637 -27.20 -21.69 -11.85
N ASP A 638 -26.19 -21.63 -12.72
CA ASP A 638 -26.04 -22.40 -13.95
C ASP A 638 -27.28 -22.23 -14.92
N LYS A 639 -27.79 -21.00 -15.03
CA LYS A 639 -28.80 -20.68 -16.01
C LYS A 639 -28.20 -20.57 -17.42
N PRO A 640 -28.69 -21.27 -18.44
CA PRO A 640 -28.14 -21.18 -19.78
C PRO A 640 -28.48 -19.84 -20.45
N LEU A 641 -27.54 -19.25 -21.19
CA LEU A 641 -27.68 -17.91 -21.76
C LEU A 641 -28.82 -17.79 -22.77
N ASN A 642 -29.12 -18.87 -23.52
CA ASN A 642 -30.22 -18.88 -24.49
C ASN A 642 -31.61 -18.66 -23.88
N GLU A 643 -31.81 -19.01 -22.60
CA GLU A 643 -33.07 -18.77 -21.87
C GLU A 643 -33.19 -17.33 -21.32
N GLY A 644 -32.13 -16.57 -21.37
CA GLY A 644 -32.06 -15.20 -20.83
C GLY A 644 -31.96 -14.09 -21.88
N MET A 645 -31.87 -14.42 -23.16
CA MET A 645 -31.76 -13.44 -24.25
C MET A 645 -33.12 -12.82 -24.64
N GLU A 646 -33.81 -12.18 -23.70
CA GLU A 646 -34.92 -11.24 -24.01
C GLU A 646 -34.38 -9.83 -24.34
N THR A 647 -33.05 -9.68 -24.49
CA THR A 647 -32.36 -8.40 -24.70
C THR A 647 -31.73 -8.33 -26.08
N ASP A 648 -31.51 -7.11 -26.59
CA ASP A 648 -30.96 -6.87 -27.93
C ASP A 648 -29.53 -7.39 -28.10
N SER A 649 -28.74 -7.47 -27.02
CA SER A 649 -27.36 -7.97 -27.02
C SER A 649 -26.83 -8.20 -25.59
N VAL A 650 -25.71 -8.95 -25.49
CA VAL A 650 -24.93 -9.07 -24.24
C VAL A 650 -23.53 -8.58 -24.47
N VAL A 651 -22.92 -8.06 -23.40
CA VAL A 651 -21.53 -7.63 -23.39
C VAL A 651 -20.78 -8.48 -22.35
N ILE A 652 -19.68 -9.08 -22.75
CA ILE A 652 -18.84 -9.88 -21.86
C ILE A 652 -17.51 -9.16 -21.63
N LEU A 653 -17.17 -9.00 -20.37
CA LEU A 653 -15.86 -8.54 -19.95
C LEU A 653 -15.00 -9.76 -19.58
N HIS A 654 -14.01 -10.05 -20.44
CA HIS A 654 -13.02 -11.09 -20.18
C HIS A 654 -11.95 -10.55 -19.25
N LEU A 655 -11.93 -11.05 -18.01
CA LEU A 655 -11.02 -10.61 -16.97
C LEU A 655 -9.61 -11.15 -17.22
N GLN A 656 -8.61 -10.30 -17.12
CA GLN A 656 -7.21 -10.69 -17.24
C GLN A 656 -6.75 -11.37 -15.94
N GLU A 657 -6.11 -12.53 -16.03
CA GLU A 657 -5.56 -13.30 -14.93
C GLU A 657 -4.21 -12.73 -14.45
#